data_17c32e8ad7dd338f55ae6b9b2eb4ea49
#
_entry.id   17c32e8ad7dd338f55ae6b9b2eb4ea49
#
_cell.length_a   1.000
_cell.length_b   1.000
_cell.length_c   1.000
_cell.angle_alpha   90.00
_cell.angle_beta   90.00
_cell.angle_gamma   90.00
#
_symmetry.space_group_name_H-M   'P 1'
#
loop_
_entity.id
_entity.type
_entity.pdbx_description
1 polymer ?
#
loop_
_entity_poly.entity_id
_entity_poly.type
_entity_poly.pdbx_seq_one_letter_code
_entity_poly.pdbx_strand_id
1 'polypeptide(L)'
;MDLRIALAGNPNSGKTTLFNALTGSNQFVGNWPGVTVEKKEGKLKKHDGVIITDLPGIYSLSPYTLEEVVARNYLINERPDAILNIIDGTNLERNLYLTTQLTELGIPVVVAINMMDVVKKNGDKIDTAELSRQLGCKIVEISALKETGIKEAAEAAIEAAKSGKTIPQHSFSGCVEHAIAHIEEAAVHNLPEEQQRWYAIKIFERDDKVLASLNIDKLTLEHIEKDIKAAEAEMDDDAESIITNERYIYIASVIKACYKKKKVGGLTTSDKIDRIVTNRWLGLPIFAVIMFLVYYISMVTVGSAATDWMNDGVFGDGWHLFGIGTKAYTADADDYTAASEAVGAFTGIDLGAEDFDADAALSEIKSFTSSEETATIEVEDEETLAMNKKTAYYSSIPAEALSKENADSTVAMTYLDAVKLFEEKGFDEPDPADYGVWVPGVPVLVGNLLEKAGAAEWLSGLINDGIVAGVGAVLGFVPQMLVLFLLLAFLEACGYMARIAFVLDRIFRRFGLSGKSFIPMLIGTGCGIPGIMASRTIENERDRRMTIMTTTFIPCGAKVPFIAMIAGAIFGGSALVSTSAYFIGMAAIICSGIMLKKTKMFAGEPAPFVMELPAYHMPTPSNVLRSMWERGWSFIKKAGTIILLSTIVVWFTTYFGFTDDGFRMLSEDELSSSILAKVGNAIAWIFMPLGWGNWQATVASITGLVAKENIVGTLGILYGGGDATVYQNIAQAFTGITGYSFLVFNLLCAPCFAAIGAIKREMTSAKWTWFAIAYQCGFAYVIALMINQFGKLFTGNVSVVGLIFALAALAFIIYMLVRPYKEATKLTANVKTK
;
A
#
# COMPACT_ATOMS: atom_id res chain seq x y z
N MET A 1 41.22 -32.18 0.91
CA MET A 1 39.85 -31.66 0.72
C MET A 1 39.83 -30.31 1.38
N ASP A 2 39.30 -29.30 0.70
CA ASP A 2 39.14 -27.99 1.27
C ASP A 2 38.00 -28.04 2.30
N LEU A 3 38.26 -27.55 3.52
CA LEU A 3 37.24 -27.43 4.58
C LEU A 3 36.24 -26.34 4.22
N ARG A 4 34.94 -26.64 4.28
CA ARG A 4 33.86 -25.70 3.98
C ARG A 4 33.15 -25.29 5.28
N ILE A 5 33.20 -24.00 5.59
CA ILE A 5 32.56 -23.44 6.77
C ILE A 5 31.42 -22.51 6.29
N ALA A 6 30.20 -22.76 6.76
CA ALA A 6 29.06 -21.88 6.51
C ALA A 6 29.02 -20.76 7.54
N LEU A 7 28.94 -19.51 7.10
CA LEU A 7 28.70 -18.38 7.99
C LEU A 7 27.18 -18.10 8.03
N ALA A 8 26.56 -18.41 9.16
CA ALA A 8 25.13 -18.20 9.42
C ALA A 8 24.91 -17.06 10.42
N GLY A 9 23.72 -16.50 10.46
CA GLY A 9 23.32 -15.51 11.47
C GLY A 9 22.13 -14.66 11.01
N ASN A 10 21.51 -14.01 11.98
CA ASN A 10 20.36 -13.16 11.75
C ASN A 10 20.74 -11.91 10.92
N PRO A 11 19.80 -11.31 10.21
CA PRO A 11 19.98 -9.99 9.64
C PRO A 11 20.47 -8.99 10.70
N ASN A 12 21.41 -8.13 10.34
CA ASN A 12 22.03 -7.11 11.21
C ASN A 12 22.89 -7.63 12.39
N SER A 13 23.16 -8.91 12.51
CA SER A 13 24.10 -9.46 13.53
C SER A 13 25.56 -9.08 13.30
N GLY A 14 25.89 -8.46 12.16
CA GLY A 14 27.26 -8.10 11.78
C GLY A 14 27.95 -9.16 10.89
N LYS A 15 27.17 -10.04 10.26
CA LYS A 15 27.63 -11.17 9.42
C LYS A 15 28.54 -10.71 8.27
N THR A 16 28.13 -9.73 7.47
CA THR A 16 28.91 -9.21 6.36
C THR A 16 30.22 -8.58 6.83
N THR A 17 30.24 -7.90 7.98
CA THR A 17 31.44 -7.33 8.59
C THR A 17 32.42 -8.44 8.99
N LEU A 18 31.92 -9.50 9.62
CA LEU A 18 32.73 -10.66 9.99
C LEU A 18 33.28 -11.38 8.74
N PHE A 19 32.44 -11.61 7.74
CA PHE A 19 32.86 -12.24 6.48
C PHE A 19 34.01 -11.48 5.80
N ASN A 20 33.89 -10.15 5.71
CA ASN A 20 34.93 -9.30 5.11
C ASN A 20 36.23 -9.31 5.95
N ALA A 21 36.11 -9.33 7.26
CA ALA A 21 37.29 -9.44 8.15
C ALA A 21 38.02 -10.79 8.00
N LEU A 22 37.27 -11.88 7.87
CA LEU A 22 37.81 -13.24 7.69
C LEU A 22 38.44 -13.47 6.31
N THR A 23 37.80 -13.01 5.21
CA THR A 23 38.20 -13.33 3.83
C THR A 23 39.01 -12.23 3.16
N GLY A 24 38.81 -10.95 3.52
CA GLY A 24 39.48 -9.81 2.89
C GLY A 24 39.03 -9.60 1.44
N SER A 25 40.01 -9.41 0.52
CA SER A 25 39.74 -9.18 -0.91
C SER A 25 39.53 -10.46 -1.73
N ASN A 26 39.75 -11.64 -1.14
CA ASN A 26 39.66 -12.93 -1.83
C ASN A 26 38.24 -13.49 -1.78
N GLN A 27 37.32 -12.81 -2.41
CA GLN A 27 35.89 -13.14 -2.43
C GLN A 27 35.43 -13.44 -3.87
N PHE A 28 34.56 -14.44 -3.99
CA PHE A 28 33.78 -14.73 -5.18
C PHE A 28 32.33 -14.35 -4.92
N VAL A 29 31.77 -13.54 -5.81
CA VAL A 29 30.36 -13.08 -5.72
C VAL A 29 29.61 -13.59 -6.94
N GLY A 30 28.52 -14.29 -6.71
CA GLY A 30 27.62 -14.82 -7.74
C GLY A 30 26.19 -14.90 -7.20
N ASN A 31 25.33 -15.62 -7.91
CA ASN A 31 23.99 -15.93 -7.41
C ASN A 31 23.88 -17.40 -7.05
N TRP A 32 23.01 -17.70 -6.07
CA TRP A 32 22.66 -19.09 -5.79
C TRP A 32 21.96 -19.71 -6.99
N PRO A 33 22.19 -21.00 -7.28
CA PRO A 33 21.60 -21.65 -8.46
C PRO A 33 20.08 -21.53 -8.50
N GLY A 34 19.56 -21.01 -9.62
CA GLY A 34 18.11 -20.91 -9.86
C GLY A 34 17.35 -19.80 -9.15
N VAL A 35 18.05 -18.92 -8.41
CA VAL A 35 17.44 -17.81 -7.67
C VAL A 35 18.26 -16.51 -7.80
N THR A 36 17.63 -15.38 -7.49
CA THR A 36 18.28 -14.05 -7.53
C THR A 36 18.99 -13.65 -6.23
N VAL A 37 19.18 -14.60 -5.32
CA VAL A 37 19.85 -14.37 -4.03
C VAL A 37 21.37 -14.42 -4.24
N GLU A 38 22.09 -13.44 -3.71
CA GLU A 38 23.54 -13.30 -3.84
C GLU A 38 24.26 -14.39 -3.02
N LYS A 39 25.25 -15.07 -3.66
CA LYS A 39 26.13 -16.04 -3.02
C LYS A 39 27.52 -15.44 -2.90
N LYS A 40 28.11 -15.46 -1.70
CA LYS A 40 29.47 -15.02 -1.45
C LYS A 40 30.29 -16.16 -0.87
N GLU A 41 31.41 -16.43 -1.48
CA GLU A 41 32.42 -17.39 -1.00
C GLU A 41 33.78 -16.72 -0.93
N GLY A 42 34.58 -17.09 0.07
CA GLY A 42 35.92 -16.53 0.23
C GLY A 42 36.87 -17.48 0.92
N LYS A 43 38.15 -17.40 0.60
CA LYS A 43 39.20 -18.16 1.32
C LYS A 43 39.53 -17.48 2.63
N LEU A 44 39.67 -18.26 3.69
CA LEU A 44 40.06 -17.73 5.00
C LEU A 44 41.50 -17.22 4.94
N LYS A 45 41.74 -16.01 5.48
CA LYS A 45 43.10 -15.44 5.58
C LYS A 45 44.01 -16.35 6.41
N LYS A 46 45.22 -16.59 5.93
CA LYS A 46 46.28 -17.37 6.59
C LYS A 46 46.00 -18.88 6.76
N HIS A 47 44.90 -19.40 6.16
CA HIS A 47 44.59 -20.83 6.19
C HIS A 47 44.29 -21.31 4.77
N ASP A 48 45.31 -21.87 4.08
CA ASP A 48 45.11 -22.44 2.75
C ASP A 48 44.24 -23.70 2.84
N GLY A 49 43.21 -23.78 2.03
CA GLY A 49 42.27 -24.93 2.01
C GLY A 49 41.01 -24.77 2.90
N VAL A 50 40.72 -23.58 3.42
CA VAL A 50 39.47 -23.30 4.15
C VAL A 50 38.64 -22.28 3.36
N ILE A 51 37.43 -22.67 2.96
CA ILE A 51 36.46 -21.84 2.23
C ILE A 51 35.32 -21.46 3.18
N ILE A 52 35.01 -20.17 3.25
CA ILE A 52 33.87 -19.65 3.99
C ILE A 52 32.77 -19.27 2.99
N THR A 53 31.58 -19.84 3.17
CA THR A 53 30.38 -19.50 2.40
C THR A 53 29.47 -18.62 3.25
N ASP A 54 29.20 -17.39 2.77
CA ASP A 54 28.27 -16.46 3.44
C ASP A 54 26.84 -16.82 3.09
N LEU A 55 26.06 -17.31 4.05
CA LEU A 55 24.63 -17.58 3.88
C LEU A 55 23.83 -16.28 3.93
N PRO A 56 22.66 -16.20 3.27
CA PRO A 56 21.74 -15.09 3.48
C PRO A 56 21.42 -14.88 4.96
N GLY A 57 21.14 -13.65 5.37
CA GLY A 57 20.68 -13.36 6.73
C GLY A 57 19.28 -13.92 6.92
N ILE A 58 19.11 -14.85 7.86
CA ILE A 58 17.86 -15.57 8.10
C ILE A 58 17.49 -15.53 9.58
N TYR A 59 16.19 -15.63 9.86
CA TYR A 59 15.69 -15.73 11.23
C TYR A 59 15.37 -17.16 11.64
N SER A 60 15.06 -18.01 10.66
CA SER A 60 14.74 -19.42 10.86
C SER A 60 15.13 -20.26 9.63
N LEU A 61 15.12 -21.58 9.79
CA LEU A 61 15.25 -22.53 8.68
C LEU A 61 13.89 -22.97 8.10
N SER A 62 12.83 -22.25 8.42
CA SER A 62 11.50 -22.47 7.85
C SER A 62 11.41 -21.95 6.42
N PRO A 63 10.65 -22.57 5.50
CA PRO A 63 10.66 -22.23 4.07
C PRO A 63 9.76 -21.04 3.70
N TYR A 64 9.77 -19.97 4.51
CA TYR A 64 8.90 -18.81 4.28
C TYR A 64 9.46 -17.78 3.31
N THR A 65 10.78 -17.55 3.35
CA THR A 65 11.47 -16.64 2.45
C THR A 65 12.38 -17.38 1.48
N LEU A 66 12.74 -16.74 0.35
CA LEU A 66 13.69 -17.28 -0.62
C LEU A 66 15.06 -17.48 0.01
N GLU A 67 15.48 -16.54 0.85
CA GLU A 67 16.73 -16.55 1.59
C GLU A 67 16.79 -17.75 2.56
N GLU A 68 15.71 -18.00 3.31
CA GLU A 68 15.61 -19.14 4.22
C GLU A 68 15.63 -20.48 3.47
N VAL A 69 14.93 -20.56 2.33
CA VAL A 69 14.95 -21.74 1.46
C VAL A 69 16.36 -22.02 0.93
N VAL A 70 17.07 -21.00 0.51
CA VAL A 70 18.45 -21.13 0.00
C VAL A 70 19.40 -21.59 1.08
N ALA A 71 19.38 -20.93 2.26
CA ALA A 71 20.23 -21.30 3.39
C ALA A 71 19.95 -22.73 3.87
N ARG A 72 18.68 -23.09 4.02
CA ARG A 72 18.25 -24.42 4.38
C ARG A 72 18.72 -25.49 3.39
N ASN A 73 18.50 -25.28 2.09
CA ASN A 73 18.89 -26.24 1.06
C ASN A 73 20.41 -26.43 1.03
N TYR A 74 21.18 -25.37 1.24
CA TYR A 74 22.63 -25.47 1.33
C TYR A 74 23.07 -26.30 2.54
N LEU A 75 22.52 -26.01 3.73
CA LEU A 75 22.87 -26.73 4.95
C LEU A 75 22.49 -28.22 4.92
N ILE A 76 21.37 -28.56 4.28
CA ILE A 76 20.89 -29.96 4.21
C ILE A 76 21.58 -30.74 3.10
N ASN A 77 21.70 -30.16 1.89
CA ASN A 77 22.16 -30.89 0.71
C ASN A 77 23.69 -30.85 0.54
N GLU A 78 24.30 -29.67 0.78
CA GLU A 78 25.76 -29.50 0.62
C GLU A 78 26.53 -29.86 1.89
N ARG A 79 25.87 -29.81 3.07
CA ARG A 79 26.41 -30.15 4.39
C ARG A 79 27.84 -29.67 4.61
N PRO A 80 28.02 -28.40 4.95
CA PRO A 80 29.34 -27.85 5.28
C PRO A 80 29.98 -28.60 6.48
N ASP A 81 31.28 -28.58 6.55
CA ASP A 81 32.03 -29.28 7.63
C ASP A 81 31.80 -28.63 9.01
N ALA A 82 31.50 -27.34 9.07
CA ALA A 82 31.07 -26.62 10.27
C ALA A 82 30.20 -25.41 9.95
N ILE A 83 29.47 -24.92 10.93
CA ILE A 83 28.68 -23.68 10.89
C ILE A 83 29.28 -22.70 11.89
N LEU A 84 29.69 -21.53 11.43
CA LEU A 84 30.02 -20.37 12.28
C LEU A 84 28.77 -19.48 12.34
N ASN A 85 28.06 -19.55 13.46
CA ASN A 85 26.85 -18.77 13.68
C ASN A 85 27.14 -17.48 14.42
N ILE A 86 26.93 -16.32 13.78
CA ILE A 86 27.12 -15.02 14.41
C ILE A 86 25.81 -14.53 15.03
N ILE A 87 25.85 -14.20 16.31
CA ILE A 87 24.70 -13.71 17.08
C ILE A 87 24.97 -12.33 17.66
N ASP A 88 23.95 -11.52 17.79
CA ASP A 88 24.01 -10.21 18.42
C ASP A 88 23.89 -10.37 19.97
N GLY A 89 24.95 -10.05 20.71
CA GLY A 89 24.99 -10.12 22.15
C GLY A 89 24.04 -9.16 22.88
N THR A 90 23.54 -8.13 22.19
CA THR A 90 22.55 -7.19 22.74
C THR A 90 21.13 -7.73 22.64
N ASN A 91 20.88 -8.73 21.74
CA ASN A 91 19.60 -9.35 21.46
C ASN A 91 19.68 -10.88 21.41
N LEU A 92 20.14 -11.49 22.48
CA LEU A 92 20.41 -12.94 22.54
C LEU A 92 19.16 -13.79 22.23
N GLU A 93 18.01 -13.45 22.83
CA GLU A 93 16.78 -14.24 22.73
C GLU A 93 16.38 -14.54 21.29
N ARG A 94 16.39 -13.51 20.47
CA ARG A 94 16.05 -13.62 19.04
C ARG A 94 17.06 -14.46 18.26
N ASN A 95 18.34 -14.23 18.54
CA ASN A 95 19.40 -14.88 17.78
C ASN A 95 19.53 -16.37 18.15
N LEU A 96 19.18 -16.73 19.38
CA LEU A 96 19.20 -18.11 19.83
C LEU A 96 18.13 -18.98 19.16
N TYR A 97 17.06 -18.41 18.62
CA TYR A 97 16.04 -19.17 17.88
C TYR A 97 16.62 -19.84 16.62
N LEU A 98 17.41 -19.10 15.82
CA LEU A 98 18.13 -19.70 14.71
C LEU A 98 19.20 -20.67 15.20
N THR A 99 19.89 -20.34 16.30
CA THR A 99 20.94 -21.18 16.86
C THR A 99 20.40 -22.56 17.27
N THR A 100 19.22 -22.63 17.88
CA THR A 100 18.59 -23.92 18.24
C THR A 100 18.33 -24.78 17.02
N GLN A 101 17.82 -24.19 15.94
CA GLN A 101 17.57 -24.91 14.67
C GLN A 101 18.86 -25.39 13.98
N LEU A 102 19.95 -24.60 14.07
CA LEU A 102 21.24 -24.98 13.52
C LEU A 102 21.85 -26.15 14.29
N THR A 103 21.72 -26.20 15.62
CA THR A 103 22.20 -27.33 16.45
C THR A 103 21.42 -28.61 16.19
N GLU A 104 20.15 -28.53 15.78
CA GLU A 104 19.30 -29.68 15.41
C GLU A 104 19.79 -30.40 14.14
N LEU A 105 20.55 -29.73 13.25
CA LEU A 105 21.04 -30.31 11.98
C LEU A 105 22.15 -31.35 12.18
N GLY A 106 22.75 -31.47 13.37
CA GLY A 106 23.86 -32.36 13.65
C GLY A 106 25.17 -31.94 12.95
N ILE A 107 25.25 -30.76 12.36
CA ILE A 107 26.48 -30.18 11.83
C ILE A 107 27.21 -29.47 12.99
N PRO A 108 28.59 -29.58 13.10
CA PRO A 108 29.32 -28.83 14.14
C PRO A 108 29.03 -27.33 14.08
N VAL A 109 28.55 -26.75 15.21
CA VAL A 109 28.22 -25.33 15.33
C VAL A 109 29.18 -24.64 16.30
N VAL A 110 29.70 -23.49 15.89
CA VAL A 110 30.40 -22.54 16.74
C VAL A 110 29.62 -21.24 16.78
N VAL A 111 29.35 -20.73 17.97
CA VAL A 111 28.60 -19.46 18.13
C VAL A 111 29.58 -18.33 18.42
N ALA A 112 29.55 -17.30 17.57
CA ALA A 112 30.30 -16.07 17.74
C ALA A 112 29.36 -14.96 18.25
N ILE A 113 29.49 -14.59 19.55
CA ILE A 113 28.68 -13.49 20.12
C ILE A 113 29.34 -12.17 19.75
N ASN A 114 28.69 -11.43 18.87
CA ASN A 114 29.14 -10.12 18.41
C ASN A 114 28.62 -8.98 19.29
N MET A 115 29.18 -7.80 19.09
CA MET A 115 28.82 -6.57 19.85
C MET A 115 29.13 -6.67 21.37
N MET A 116 30.09 -7.51 21.76
CA MET A 116 30.48 -7.65 23.16
C MET A 116 31.03 -6.38 23.78
N ASP A 117 31.55 -5.45 22.98
CA ASP A 117 31.97 -4.13 23.43
C ASP A 117 30.75 -3.28 23.86
N VAL A 118 29.61 -3.41 23.18
CA VAL A 118 28.35 -2.75 23.55
C VAL A 118 27.74 -3.39 24.79
N VAL A 119 27.71 -4.71 24.88
CA VAL A 119 27.24 -5.46 26.06
C VAL A 119 28.04 -5.05 27.31
N LYS A 120 29.38 -5.01 27.22
CA LYS A 120 30.26 -4.59 28.30
C LYS A 120 30.07 -3.10 28.66
N LYS A 121 29.85 -2.23 27.69
CA LYS A 121 29.57 -0.80 27.92
C LYS A 121 28.24 -0.59 28.66
N ASN A 122 27.23 -1.39 28.36
CA ASN A 122 25.95 -1.37 29.08
C ASN A 122 26.05 -1.94 30.50
N GLY A 123 27.11 -2.65 30.77
CA GLY A 123 27.37 -3.29 32.07
C GLY A 123 26.63 -4.61 32.24
N ASP A 124 26.12 -5.18 31.17
CA ASP A 124 25.49 -6.49 31.15
C ASP A 124 26.55 -7.58 31.14
N LYS A 125 26.23 -8.76 31.69
CA LYS A 125 27.14 -9.91 31.76
C LYS A 125 26.46 -11.11 31.09
N ILE A 126 27.19 -11.73 30.18
CA ILE A 126 26.83 -13.02 29.57
C ILE A 126 27.81 -14.06 30.12
N ASP A 127 27.26 -15.13 30.69
CA ASP A 127 28.04 -16.28 31.09
C ASP A 127 28.19 -17.22 29.88
N THR A 128 29.29 -17.06 29.17
CA THR A 128 29.58 -17.81 27.94
C THR A 128 29.86 -19.28 28.23
N ALA A 129 30.35 -19.64 29.43
CA ALA A 129 30.58 -21.02 29.79
C ALA A 129 29.27 -21.78 30.06
N GLU A 130 28.36 -21.18 30.80
CA GLU A 130 27.03 -21.73 31.01
C GLU A 130 26.19 -21.77 29.70
N LEU A 131 26.29 -20.74 28.87
CA LEU A 131 25.62 -20.71 27.57
C LEU A 131 26.16 -21.82 26.66
N SER A 132 27.49 -22.08 26.66
CA SER A 132 28.10 -23.17 25.90
C SER A 132 27.60 -24.55 26.38
N ARG A 133 27.45 -24.71 27.68
CA ARG A 133 26.93 -25.95 28.30
C ARG A 133 25.46 -26.19 27.89
N GLN A 134 24.64 -25.15 27.91
CA GLN A 134 23.21 -25.22 27.59
C GLN A 134 22.97 -25.50 26.09
N LEU A 135 23.74 -24.87 25.21
CA LEU A 135 23.57 -25.03 23.76
C LEU A 135 24.35 -26.24 23.19
N GLY A 136 25.26 -26.84 23.95
CA GLY A 136 26.08 -27.97 23.48
C GLY A 136 27.09 -27.59 22.38
N CYS A 137 27.49 -26.33 22.27
CA CYS A 137 28.40 -25.85 21.24
C CYS A 137 29.41 -24.84 21.79
N LYS A 138 30.58 -24.68 21.12
CA LYS A 138 31.63 -23.74 21.54
C LYS A 138 31.18 -22.30 21.27
N ILE A 139 31.43 -21.43 22.25
CA ILE A 139 31.06 -20.00 22.17
C ILE A 139 32.32 -19.15 22.23
N VAL A 140 32.39 -18.12 21.39
CA VAL A 140 33.48 -17.16 21.29
C VAL A 140 32.93 -15.74 21.34
N GLU A 141 33.50 -14.89 22.21
CA GLU A 141 33.18 -13.47 22.25
C GLU A 141 33.90 -12.71 21.14
N ILE A 142 33.17 -11.93 20.33
CA ILE A 142 33.76 -11.11 19.26
C ILE A 142 33.23 -9.68 19.26
N SER A 143 33.99 -8.78 18.63
CA SER A 143 33.50 -7.52 18.12
C SER A 143 33.97 -7.39 16.66
N ALA A 144 33.10 -7.66 15.74
CA ALA A 144 33.41 -7.62 14.31
C ALA A 144 33.89 -6.23 13.86
N LEU A 145 33.31 -5.17 14.45
CA LEU A 145 33.67 -3.78 14.14
C LEU A 145 35.09 -3.40 14.68
N LYS A 146 35.51 -3.96 15.84
CA LYS A 146 36.83 -3.73 16.44
C LYS A 146 37.84 -4.82 16.09
N GLU A 147 37.45 -5.75 15.26
CA GLU A 147 38.27 -6.89 14.82
C GLU A 147 38.85 -7.73 15.99
N THR A 148 38.16 -7.79 17.15
CA THR A 148 38.57 -8.57 18.30
C THR A 148 37.88 -9.92 18.35
N GLY A 149 38.57 -10.99 18.73
CA GLY A 149 38.02 -12.36 18.84
C GLY A 149 37.80 -13.09 17.53
N ILE A 150 38.08 -12.45 16.36
CA ILE A 150 37.79 -13.01 15.04
C ILE A 150 38.65 -14.23 14.72
N LYS A 151 39.94 -14.19 15.12
CA LYS A 151 40.86 -15.32 14.91
C LYS A 151 40.45 -16.52 15.72
N GLU A 152 40.13 -16.31 16.97
CA GLU A 152 39.66 -17.33 17.91
C GLU A 152 38.39 -18.00 17.41
N ALA A 153 37.47 -17.21 16.82
CA ALA A 153 36.23 -17.73 16.20
C ALA A 153 36.52 -18.60 14.96
N ALA A 154 37.48 -18.17 14.11
CA ALA A 154 37.90 -18.94 12.94
C ALA A 154 38.60 -20.25 13.33
N GLU A 155 39.53 -20.20 14.28
CA GLU A 155 40.22 -21.38 14.77
C GLU A 155 39.27 -22.38 15.45
N ALA A 156 38.30 -21.86 16.24
CA ALA A 156 37.26 -22.68 16.85
C ALA A 156 36.39 -23.39 15.77
N ALA A 157 36.04 -22.69 14.70
CA ALA A 157 35.26 -23.27 13.60
C ALA A 157 36.05 -24.36 12.85
N ILE A 158 37.36 -24.15 12.62
CA ILE A 158 38.24 -25.15 12.00
C ILE A 158 38.38 -26.38 12.91
N GLU A 159 38.55 -26.16 14.22
CA GLU A 159 38.65 -27.26 15.22
C GLU A 159 37.34 -28.08 15.24
N ALA A 160 36.17 -27.40 15.27
CA ALA A 160 34.87 -28.03 15.22
C ALA A 160 34.67 -28.85 13.94
N ALA A 161 35.09 -28.31 12.77
CA ALA A 161 35.03 -29.02 11.49
C ALA A 161 35.88 -30.33 11.49
N LYS A 162 36.93 -30.41 12.26
CA LYS A 162 37.83 -31.59 12.31
C LYS A 162 37.39 -32.66 13.29
N SER A 163 36.75 -32.28 14.36
CA SER A 163 36.58 -33.17 15.55
C SER A 163 35.16 -33.33 16.03
N GLY A 164 34.19 -32.60 15.45
CA GLY A 164 32.93 -32.38 16.16
C GLY A 164 31.67 -32.91 15.55
N LYS A 165 30.77 -33.31 16.45
CA LYS A 165 29.31 -33.33 16.21
C LYS A 165 28.70 -32.38 17.23
N THR A 166 27.68 -31.60 16.82
CA THR A 166 26.85 -30.86 17.78
C THR A 166 25.63 -31.70 18.11
N ILE A 167 25.41 -31.99 19.37
CA ILE A 167 24.22 -32.71 19.83
C ILE A 167 23.30 -31.68 20.49
N PRO A 168 22.06 -31.52 19.98
CA PRO A 168 21.10 -30.58 20.58
C PRO A 168 20.81 -30.99 22.04
N GLN A 169 20.87 -30.03 22.94
CA GLN A 169 20.67 -30.23 24.37
C GLN A 169 19.23 -29.97 24.82
N HIS A 170 18.39 -29.43 23.94
CA HIS A 170 17.01 -29.13 24.28
C HIS A 170 16.11 -30.34 24.09
N SER A 171 15.18 -30.54 25.02
CA SER A 171 14.03 -31.42 24.91
C SER A 171 12.75 -30.62 25.00
N PHE A 172 11.73 -31.05 24.26
CA PHE A 172 10.41 -30.44 24.28
C PHE A 172 9.57 -30.97 25.46
N SER A 173 8.34 -30.51 25.59
CA SER A 173 7.37 -31.02 26.57
C SER A 173 7.10 -32.53 26.34
N GLY A 174 6.69 -33.24 27.36
CA GLY A 174 6.59 -34.69 27.36
C GLY A 174 5.76 -35.29 26.22
N CYS A 175 4.59 -34.68 25.88
CA CYS A 175 3.74 -35.16 24.81
C CYS A 175 4.38 -34.92 23.41
N VAL A 176 5.05 -33.78 23.24
CA VAL A 176 5.73 -33.42 21.98
C VAL A 176 6.96 -34.30 21.78
N GLU A 177 7.77 -34.49 22.83
CA GLU A 177 8.97 -35.33 22.79
C GLU A 177 8.62 -36.80 22.50
N HIS A 178 7.54 -37.28 23.10
CA HIS A 178 7.03 -38.62 22.81
C HIS A 178 6.63 -38.80 21.35
N ALA A 179 5.89 -37.82 20.77
CA ALA A 179 5.52 -37.86 19.36
C ALA A 179 6.76 -37.79 18.44
N ILE A 180 7.75 -36.95 18.76
CA ILE A 180 9.00 -36.85 17.99
C ILE A 180 9.77 -38.17 18.03
N ALA A 181 9.94 -38.80 19.23
CA ALA A 181 10.61 -40.08 19.36
C ALA A 181 9.92 -41.17 18.54
N HIS A 182 8.58 -41.21 18.53
CA HIS A 182 7.84 -42.13 17.67
C HIS A 182 8.07 -41.87 16.18
N ILE A 183 8.17 -40.61 15.78
CA ILE A 183 8.47 -40.26 14.37
C ILE A 183 9.90 -40.67 14.02
N GLU A 184 10.86 -40.51 14.92
CA GLU A 184 12.27 -40.95 14.75
C GLU A 184 12.35 -42.42 14.48
N GLU A 185 11.66 -43.26 15.29
CA GLU A 185 11.64 -44.69 15.15
C GLU A 185 10.87 -45.14 13.90
N ALA A 186 9.69 -44.57 13.65
CA ALA A 186 8.79 -45.07 12.60
C ALA A 186 9.18 -44.64 11.18
N ALA A 187 9.77 -43.42 11.02
CA ALA A 187 9.91 -42.84 9.70
C ALA A 187 11.36 -42.53 9.28
N VAL A 188 12.27 -42.26 10.22
CA VAL A 188 13.61 -41.71 9.91
C VAL A 188 14.76 -42.52 10.52
N HIS A 189 14.53 -43.63 11.19
CA HIS A 189 15.57 -44.46 11.79
C HIS A 189 16.66 -44.93 10.81
N ASN A 190 16.34 -44.97 9.51
CA ASN A 190 17.27 -45.33 8.43
C ASN A 190 18.25 -44.19 8.06
N LEU A 191 18.00 -42.98 8.54
CA LEU A 191 18.89 -41.84 8.34
C LEU A 191 20.03 -41.83 9.37
N PRO A 192 21.16 -41.13 9.08
CA PRO A 192 22.20 -40.94 10.11
C PRO A 192 21.61 -40.35 11.39
N GLU A 193 22.07 -40.87 12.55
CA GLU A 193 21.55 -40.53 13.88
C GLU A 193 21.49 -39.01 14.12
N GLU A 194 22.53 -38.31 13.65
CA GLU A 194 22.62 -36.83 13.76
C GLU A 194 21.57 -36.05 12.97
N GLN A 195 20.85 -36.69 12.02
CA GLN A 195 19.83 -36.08 11.17
C GLN A 195 18.41 -36.44 11.63
N GLN A 196 18.25 -37.54 12.33
CA GLN A 196 16.91 -38.10 12.66
C GLN A 196 16.05 -37.06 13.37
N ARG A 197 16.60 -36.38 14.38
CA ARG A 197 15.86 -35.40 15.18
C ARG A 197 15.33 -34.24 14.31
N TRP A 198 16.15 -33.67 13.44
CA TRP A 198 15.73 -32.58 12.58
C TRP A 198 14.60 -32.99 11.62
N TYR A 199 14.76 -34.16 11.01
CA TYR A 199 13.72 -34.70 10.13
C TYR A 199 12.43 -35.02 10.89
N ALA A 200 12.52 -35.56 12.08
CA ALA A 200 11.35 -35.88 12.91
C ALA A 200 10.58 -34.63 13.32
N ILE A 201 11.29 -33.56 13.72
CA ILE A 201 10.68 -32.25 14.01
C ILE A 201 9.97 -31.70 12.75
N LYS A 202 10.58 -31.80 11.57
CA LYS A 202 9.98 -31.32 10.31
C LYS A 202 8.78 -32.15 9.86
N ILE A 203 8.77 -33.44 10.14
CA ILE A 203 7.59 -34.29 9.93
C ILE A 203 6.47 -33.91 10.90
N PHE A 204 6.79 -33.64 12.17
CA PHE A 204 5.83 -33.16 13.16
C PHE A 204 5.21 -31.83 12.72
N GLU A 205 6.02 -30.90 12.22
CA GLU A 205 5.56 -29.61 11.63
C GLU A 205 4.81 -29.79 10.29
N ARG A 206 4.72 -30.98 9.72
CA ARG A 206 4.11 -31.30 8.40
C ARG A 206 4.76 -30.55 7.23
N ASP A 207 6.10 -30.39 7.24
CA ASP A 207 6.83 -29.70 6.18
C ASP A 207 6.75 -30.46 4.85
N ASP A 208 6.00 -29.90 3.89
CA ASP A 208 5.71 -30.51 2.56
C ASP A 208 6.98 -30.87 1.78
N LYS A 209 8.04 -30.06 1.88
CA LYS A 209 9.28 -30.29 1.12
C LYS A 209 10.08 -31.45 1.70
N VAL A 210 10.09 -31.57 3.02
CA VAL A 210 10.74 -32.68 3.72
C VAL A 210 9.98 -33.96 3.47
N LEU A 211 8.65 -33.94 3.59
CA LEU A 211 7.80 -35.09 3.32
C LEU A 211 7.94 -35.57 1.86
N ALA A 212 8.06 -34.66 0.90
CA ALA A 212 8.28 -35.01 -0.50
C ALA A 212 9.66 -35.63 -0.78
N SER A 213 10.67 -35.33 0.06
CA SER A 213 12.03 -35.92 -0.06
C SER A 213 12.17 -37.29 0.59
N LEU A 214 11.27 -37.61 1.53
CA LEU A 214 11.28 -38.87 2.25
C LEU A 214 10.29 -39.86 1.61
N ASN A 215 10.69 -41.13 1.49
CA ASN A 215 9.88 -42.19 0.88
C ASN A 215 9.15 -43.00 1.97
N ILE A 216 8.21 -42.33 2.70
CA ILE A 216 7.50 -42.92 3.83
C ILE A 216 6.19 -43.56 3.33
N ASP A 217 5.90 -44.75 3.79
CA ASP A 217 4.66 -45.44 3.42
C ASP A 217 3.42 -44.82 4.07
N LYS A 218 2.27 -45.02 3.44
CA LYS A 218 1.01 -44.37 3.83
C LYS A 218 0.50 -44.78 5.21
N LEU A 219 0.76 -46.06 5.61
CA LEU A 219 0.32 -46.57 6.92
C LEU A 219 1.10 -45.90 8.05
N THR A 220 2.41 -45.77 7.87
CA THR A 220 3.29 -45.06 8.81
C THR A 220 2.88 -43.62 8.95
N LEU A 221 2.58 -42.90 7.83
CA LEU A 221 2.09 -41.55 7.87
C LEU A 221 0.74 -41.41 8.60
N GLU A 222 -0.18 -42.37 8.45
CA GLU A 222 -1.44 -42.36 9.18
C GLU A 222 -1.27 -42.58 10.69
N HIS A 223 -0.27 -43.39 11.07
CA HIS A 223 0.08 -43.61 12.47
C HIS A 223 0.68 -42.33 13.11
N ILE A 224 1.69 -41.74 12.48
CA ILE A 224 2.33 -40.49 12.91
C ILE A 224 1.31 -39.36 13.02
N GLU A 225 0.37 -39.26 12.09
CA GLU A 225 -0.68 -38.23 12.13
C GLU A 225 -1.57 -38.32 13.39
N LYS A 226 -1.77 -39.52 13.93
CA LYS A 226 -2.53 -39.69 15.19
C LYS A 226 -1.76 -39.12 16.38
N ASP A 227 -0.43 -39.35 16.42
CA ASP A 227 0.41 -38.86 17.51
C ASP A 227 0.52 -37.31 17.45
N ILE A 228 0.67 -36.76 16.25
CA ILE A 228 0.66 -35.29 16.08
C ILE A 228 -0.66 -34.68 16.55
N LYS A 229 -1.80 -35.28 16.17
CA LYS A 229 -3.13 -34.80 16.59
C LYS A 229 -3.37 -34.93 18.08
N ALA A 230 -2.81 -35.96 18.71
CA ALA A 230 -2.89 -36.11 20.17
C ALA A 230 -2.13 -34.99 20.86
N ALA A 231 -0.93 -34.62 20.36
CA ALA A 231 -0.16 -33.50 20.90
C ALA A 231 -0.86 -32.15 20.62
N GLU A 232 -1.43 -31.94 19.44
CA GLU A 232 -2.20 -30.73 19.09
C GLU A 232 -3.43 -30.58 20.01
N ALA A 233 -4.13 -31.66 20.31
CA ALA A 233 -5.29 -31.64 21.19
C ALA A 233 -4.92 -31.37 22.66
N GLU A 234 -3.76 -31.84 23.12
CA GLU A 234 -3.28 -31.63 24.47
C GLU A 234 -2.76 -30.20 24.69
N MET A 235 -2.08 -29.64 23.68
CA MET A 235 -1.48 -28.30 23.74
C MET A 235 -2.44 -27.19 23.25
N ASP A 236 -3.61 -27.53 22.70
CA ASP A 236 -4.62 -26.62 22.14
C ASP A 236 -4.04 -25.64 21.09
N ASP A 237 -3.10 -26.15 20.26
CA ASP A 237 -2.44 -25.34 19.22
C ASP A 237 -2.04 -26.23 18.03
N ASP A 238 -1.68 -25.64 16.88
CA ASP A 238 -1.17 -26.37 15.73
C ASP A 238 0.30 -26.83 15.93
N ALA A 239 0.71 -27.87 15.20
CA ALA A 239 2.02 -28.49 15.38
C ALA A 239 3.21 -27.53 15.17
N GLU A 240 3.12 -26.59 14.23
CA GLU A 240 4.18 -25.60 13.97
C GLU A 240 4.27 -24.57 15.09
N SER A 241 3.14 -24.08 15.57
CA SER A 241 3.06 -23.17 16.71
C SER A 241 3.56 -23.81 18.00
N ILE A 242 3.24 -25.09 18.23
CA ILE A 242 3.73 -25.86 19.38
C ILE A 242 5.26 -25.90 19.38
N ILE A 243 5.89 -26.33 18.31
CA ILE A 243 7.36 -26.42 18.21
C ILE A 243 8.01 -25.03 18.39
N THR A 244 7.40 -24.00 17.80
CA THR A 244 7.88 -22.63 17.93
C THR A 244 7.81 -22.15 19.39
N ASN A 245 6.70 -22.39 20.06
CA ASN A 245 6.51 -22.01 21.46
C ASN A 245 7.47 -22.76 22.40
N GLU A 246 7.64 -24.05 22.20
CA GLU A 246 8.57 -24.88 22.98
C GLU A 246 10.02 -24.42 22.85
N ARG A 247 10.47 -24.03 21.63
CA ARG A 247 11.80 -23.42 21.44
C ARG A 247 11.94 -22.11 22.21
N TYR A 248 10.92 -21.25 22.22
CA TYR A 248 10.97 -20.01 23.00
C TYR A 248 10.99 -20.24 24.51
N ILE A 249 10.25 -21.23 25.03
CA ILE A 249 10.32 -21.63 26.44
C ILE A 249 11.72 -22.07 26.80
N TYR A 250 12.36 -22.90 25.98
CA TYR A 250 13.73 -23.33 26.16
C TYR A 250 14.71 -22.14 26.17
N ILE A 251 14.64 -21.26 25.14
CA ILE A 251 15.47 -20.07 25.00
C ILE A 251 15.32 -19.15 26.21
N ALA A 252 14.10 -18.94 26.69
CA ALA A 252 13.84 -18.12 27.88
C ALA A 252 14.53 -18.71 29.13
N SER A 253 14.56 -20.05 29.28
CA SER A 253 15.25 -20.74 30.36
C SER A 253 16.77 -20.56 30.26
N VAL A 254 17.35 -20.69 29.06
CA VAL A 254 18.79 -20.48 28.80
C VAL A 254 19.20 -19.06 29.14
N ILE A 255 18.42 -18.05 28.67
CA ILE A 255 18.69 -16.63 28.94
C ILE A 255 18.65 -16.35 30.45
N LYS A 256 17.67 -16.86 31.15
CA LYS A 256 17.55 -16.70 32.60
C LYS A 256 18.77 -17.25 33.34
N ALA A 257 19.36 -18.33 32.84
CA ALA A 257 20.56 -18.95 33.44
C ALA A 257 21.85 -18.17 33.11
N CYS A 258 21.98 -17.68 31.85
CA CYS A 258 23.26 -17.19 31.32
C CYS A 258 23.39 -15.67 31.26
N TYR A 259 22.28 -14.90 31.25
CA TYR A 259 22.31 -13.47 31.01
C TYR A 259 21.88 -12.66 32.25
N LYS A 260 22.79 -11.80 32.72
CA LYS A 260 22.54 -10.92 33.86
C LYS A 260 22.58 -9.46 33.43
N LYS A 261 21.41 -8.82 33.39
CA LYS A 261 21.30 -7.36 33.14
C LYS A 261 21.71 -6.61 34.41
N LYS A 262 22.55 -5.57 34.28
CA LYS A 262 22.96 -4.71 35.39
C LYS A 262 21.79 -3.95 36.03
N LYS A 263 20.80 -3.56 35.23
CA LYS A 263 19.57 -2.94 35.72
C LYS A 263 18.47 -3.98 35.80
N VAL A 264 18.42 -4.72 36.88
CA VAL A 264 17.28 -5.56 37.23
C VAL A 264 16.20 -4.67 37.86
N GLY A 265 15.08 -4.46 37.15
CA GLY A 265 13.86 -3.90 37.74
C GLY A 265 13.34 -2.57 37.23
N GLY A 266 13.91 -1.96 36.21
CA GLY A 266 13.31 -0.78 35.57
C GLY A 266 12.84 -1.07 34.14
N LEU A 267 11.53 -0.99 33.85
CA LEU A 267 11.01 -0.95 32.47
C LEU A 267 11.77 0.12 31.71
N THR A 268 12.32 -0.21 30.54
CA THR A 268 12.92 0.79 29.67
C THR A 268 11.85 1.80 29.23
N THR A 269 12.25 2.95 28.74
CA THR A 269 11.29 3.93 28.21
C THR A 269 10.48 3.30 27.06
N SER A 270 11.09 2.45 26.22
CA SER A 270 10.40 1.68 25.18
C SER A 270 9.35 0.75 25.78
N ASP A 271 9.68 -0.02 26.81
CA ASP A 271 8.73 -0.96 27.45
C ASP A 271 7.51 -0.23 28.06
N LYS A 272 7.74 0.98 28.61
CA LYS A 272 6.64 1.81 29.15
C LYS A 272 5.72 2.30 28.07
N ILE A 273 6.27 2.75 26.94
CA ILE A 273 5.51 3.18 25.77
C ILE A 273 4.77 1.98 25.16
N ASP A 274 5.44 0.84 25.01
CA ASP A 274 4.86 -0.37 24.45
C ASP A 274 3.68 -0.88 25.29
N ARG A 275 3.76 -0.82 26.61
CA ARG A 275 2.65 -1.20 27.48
C ARG A 275 1.35 -0.41 27.20
N ILE A 276 1.47 0.83 26.71
CA ILE A 276 0.34 1.69 26.34
C ILE A 276 -0.06 1.44 24.89
N VAL A 277 0.90 1.50 23.99
CA VAL A 277 0.67 1.45 22.53
C VAL A 277 0.25 0.05 22.06
N THR A 278 0.76 -1.01 22.67
CA THR A 278 0.38 -2.41 22.34
C THR A 278 -0.79 -2.91 23.18
N ASN A 279 -1.38 -2.06 24.01
CA ASN A 279 -2.55 -2.44 24.81
C ASN A 279 -3.72 -2.77 23.89
N ARG A 280 -4.41 -3.86 24.18
CA ARG A 280 -5.53 -4.39 23.38
C ARG A 280 -6.65 -3.38 23.12
N TRP A 281 -6.95 -2.51 24.08
CA TRP A 281 -8.03 -1.53 24.00
C TRP A 281 -7.55 -0.14 23.59
N LEU A 282 -6.36 0.27 24.06
CA LEU A 282 -5.81 1.60 23.79
C LEU A 282 -5.01 1.68 22.49
N GLY A 283 -4.40 0.58 22.06
CA GLY A 283 -3.54 0.58 20.85
C GLY A 283 -4.27 1.01 19.59
N LEU A 284 -5.51 0.56 19.39
CA LEU A 284 -6.30 0.87 18.20
C LEU A 284 -6.79 2.34 18.17
N PRO A 285 -7.33 2.93 19.25
CA PRO A 285 -7.60 4.37 19.31
C PRO A 285 -6.36 5.25 19.14
N ILE A 286 -5.25 4.93 19.81
CA ILE A 286 -3.99 5.69 19.65
C ILE A 286 -3.53 5.68 18.21
N PHE A 287 -3.58 4.52 17.57
CA PHE A 287 -3.26 4.37 16.17
C PHE A 287 -4.18 5.22 15.28
N ALA A 288 -5.49 5.21 15.52
CA ALA A 288 -6.44 6.02 14.77
C ALA A 288 -6.12 7.51 14.87
N VAL A 289 -5.75 8.00 16.07
CA VAL A 289 -5.37 9.39 16.28
C VAL A 289 -4.06 9.73 15.55
N ILE A 290 -3.04 8.87 15.64
CA ILE A 290 -1.75 9.12 14.95
C ILE A 290 -1.96 9.15 13.43
N MET A 291 -2.73 8.22 12.89
CA MET A 291 -3.00 8.21 11.45
C MET A 291 -3.88 9.37 11.01
N PHE A 292 -4.86 9.76 11.83
CA PHE A 292 -5.63 10.98 11.59
C PHE A 292 -4.71 12.20 11.49
N LEU A 293 -3.76 12.37 12.40
CA LEU A 293 -2.79 13.46 12.36
C LEU A 293 -1.91 13.39 11.10
N VAL A 294 -1.43 12.20 10.71
CA VAL A 294 -0.64 12.03 9.48
C VAL A 294 -1.44 12.45 8.26
N TYR A 295 -2.68 12.00 8.14
CA TYR A 295 -3.53 12.37 7.00
C TYR A 295 -3.96 13.83 7.04
N TYR A 296 -4.28 14.37 8.22
CA TYR A 296 -4.63 15.78 8.37
C TYR A 296 -3.48 16.69 7.92
N ILE A 297 -2.25 16.39 8.30
CA ILE A 297 -1.07 17.18 7.88
C ILE A 297 -0.80 16.99 6.38
N SER A 298 -0.92 15.79 5.85
CA SER A 298 -0.55 15.52 4.45
C SER A 298 -1.65 15.82 3.45
N MET A 299 -2.94 15.77 3.84
CA MET A 299 -4.07 15.88 2.91
C MET A 299 -4.88 17.17 3.08
N VAL A 300 -4.90 17.76 4.30
CA VAL A 300 -5.77 18.89 4.61
C VAL A 300 -4.99 20.18 4.85
N THR A 301 -3.74 20.12 5.31
CA THR A 301 -2.97 21.32 5.65
C THR A 301 -1.75 21.50 4.75
N VAL A 302 -0.58 21.06 5.21
CA VAL A 302 0.70 21.28 4.50
C VAL A 302 0.72 20.64 3.11
N GLY A 303 0.18 19.43 3.00
CA GLY A 303 0.18 18.73 1.71
C GLY A 303 -0.79 19.36 0.71
N SER A 304 -1.99 19.75 1.13
CA SER A 304 -2.96 20.44 0.29
C SER A 304 -2.38 21.78 -0.20
N ALA A 305 -1.99 22.68 0.70
CA ALA A 305 -1.42 23.97 0.31
C ALA A 305 -0.24 23.88 -0.68
N ALA A 306 0.59 22.83 -0.54
CA ALA A 306 1.69 22.60 -1.48
C ALA A 306 1.21 22.01 -2.82
N THR A 307 0.12 21.28 -2.83
CA THR A 307 -0.51 20.74 -4.04
C THR A 307 -1.26 21.85 -4.79
N ASP A 308 -2.01 22.69 -4.10
CA ASP A 308 -2.72 23.83 -4.66
C ASP A 308 -1.72 24.79 -5.32
N TRP A 309 -0.62 25.10 -4.63
CA TRP A 309 0.48 25.89 -5.25
C TRP A 309 1.06 25.22 -6.50
N MET A 310 1.15 23.89 -6.54
CA MET A 310 1.68 23.17 -7.70
C MET A 310 0.67 23.15 -8.86
N ASN A 311 -0.61 22.94 -8.56
CA ASN A 311 -1.67 22.83 -9.57
C ASN A 311 -2.02 24.22 -10.12
N ASP A 312 -2.36 25.16 -9.26
CA ASP A 312 -2.87 26.47 -9.68
C ASP A 312 -1.72 27.42 -10.05
N GLY A 313 -0.58 27.31 -9.33
CA GLY A 313 0.59 28.11 -9.60
C GLY A 313 1.44 27.58 -10.74
N VAL A 314 2.07 26.42 -10.57
CA VAL A 314 3.07 25.89 -11.52
C VAL A 314 2.41 25.33 -12.78
N PHE A 315 1.34 24.58 -12.65
CA PHE A 315 0.61 23.93 -13.76
C PHE A 315 -0.74 24.57 -14.08
N GLY A 316 -1.11 25.67 -13.41
CA GLY A 316 -2.23 26.52 -13.72
C GLY A 316 -1.77 27.87 -14.29
N ASP A 317 -2.39 28.95 -13.83
CA ASP A 317 -2.19 30.31 -14.37
C ASP A 317 -0.88 30.93 -13.94
N GLY A 318 -0.41 30.66 -12.72
CA GLY A 318 0.83 31.20 -12.20
C GLY A 318 0.80 31.51 -10.70
N TRP A 319 1.84 32.18 -10.20
CA TRP A 319 1.96 32.53 -8.78
C TRP A 319 2.79 33.79 -8.59
N HIS A 320 2.53 34.50 -7.48
CA HIS A 320 3.39 35.62 -7.06
C HIS A 320 4.67 35.10 -6.40
N LEU A 321 5.81 35.65 -6.84
CA LEU A 321 7.12 35.26 -6.34
C LEU A 321 7.22 35.52 -4.82
N PHE A 322 7.57 34.51 -4.03
CA PHE A 322 7.58 34.51 -2.57
C PHE A 322 6.24 34.89 -1.91
N GLY A 323 5.12 34.80 -2.62
CA GLY A 323 3.79 35.18 -2.12
C GLY A 323 3.59 36.67 -1.90
N ILE A 324 4.49 37.51 -2.48
CA ILE A 324 4.39 38.96 -2.36
C ILE A 324 3.31 39.46 -3.34
N GLY A 325 2.25 40.05 -2.81
CA GLY A 325 1.11 40.52 -3.59
C GLY A 325 -0.09 39.56 -3.58
N THR A 326 0.09 38.26 -3.31
CA THR A 326 -1.00 37.27 -3.31
C THR A 326 -2.21 37.70 -2.48
N LYS A 327 -1.99 38.20 -1.26
CA LYS A 327 -3.12 38.61 -0.39
C LYS A 327 -3.94 39.76 -0.95
N ALA A 328 -3.27 40.73 -1.60
CA ALA A 328 -3.93 41.88 -2.19
C ALA A 328 -4.69 41.46 -3.44
N TYR A 329 -4.07 40.64 -4.29
CA TYR A 329 -4.72 40.03 -5.47
C TYR A 329 -5.91 39.19 -5.08
N THR A 330 -5.77 38.24 -4.16
CA THR A 330 -6.89 37.38 -3.74
C THR A 330 -8.05 38.18 -3.17
N ALA A 331 -7.77 39.24 -2.37
CA ALA A 331 -8.82 40.10 -1.83
C ALA A 331 -9.60 40.83 -2.93
N ASP A 332 -8.89 41.36 -3.93
CA ASP A 332 -9.53 42.08 -5.05
C ASP A 332 -10.25 41.12 -6.01
N ALA A 333 -9.72 39.92 -6.20
CA ALA A 333 -10.36 38.85 -7.00
C ALA A 333 -11.63 38.32 -6.31
N ASP A 334 -11.56 38.09 -4.99
CA ASP A 334 -12.73 37.70 -4.19
C ASP A 334 -13.81 38.79 -4.20
N ASP A 335 -13.41 40.07 -4.10
CA ASP A 335 -14.34 41.21 -4.20
C ASP A 335 -14.97 41.28 -5.60
N TYR A 336 -14.20 41.09 -6.66
CA TYR A 336 -14.70 41.05 -8.04
C TYR A 336 -15.69 39.89 -8.25
N THR A 337 -15.36 38.68 -7.82
CA THR A 337 -16.25 37.53 -7.91
C THR A 337 -17.55 37.75 -7.13
N ALA A 338 -17.45 38.25 -5.89
CA ALA A 338 -18.63 38.55 -5.08
C ALA A 338 -19.52 39.66 -5.72
N ALA A 339 -18.88 40.65 -6.38
CA ALA A 339 -19.61 41.69 -7.08
C ALA A 339 -20.30 41.15 -8.34
N SER A 340 -19.62 40.30 -9.10
CA SER A 340 -20.19 39.64 -10.28
C SER A 340 -21.38 38.74 -9.89
N GLU A 341 -21.25 37.93 -8.85
CA GLU A 341 -22.33 37.10 -8.31
C GLU A 341 -23.52 37.95 -7.82
N ALA A 342 -23.26 39.08 -7.14
CA ALA A 342 -24.31 39.95 -6.66
C ALA A 342 -25.08 40.64 -7.83
N VAL A 343 -24.37 41.12 -8.84
CA VAL A 343 -24.99 41.70 -10.03
C VAL A 343 -25.75 40.65 -10.80
N GLY A 344 -25.15 39.50 -11.09
CA GLY A 344 -25.78 38.38 -11.79
C GLY A 344 -27.08 37.90 -11.13
N ALA A 345 -27.11 37.86 -9.79
CA ALA A 345 -28.29 37.46 -9.01
C ALA A 345 -29.51 38.37 -9.20
N PHE A 346 -29.29 39.69 -9.31
CA PHE A 346 -30.38 40.66 -9.41
C PHE A 346 -30.75 41.06 -10.84
N THR A 347 -29.76 41.15 -11.74
CA THR A 347 -29.96 41.60 -13.11
C THR A 347 -29.94 40.48 -14.14
N GLY A 348 -29.37 39.32 -13.82
CA GLY A 348 -29.17 38.25 -14.80
C GLY A 348 -28.06 38.53 -15.82
N ILE A 349 -27.27 39.57 -15.63
CA ILE A 349 -26.17 39.93 -16.53
C ILE A 349 -25.00 38.97 -16.23
N ASP A 350 -24.52 38.30 -17.28
CA ASP A 350 -23.31 37.48 -17.23
C ASP A 350 -22.13 38.30 -17.74
N LEU A 351 -21.18 38.62 -16.81
CA LEU A 351 -19.98 39.42 -17.14
C LEU A 351 -18.97 38.65 -17.99
N GLY A 352 -19.08 37.31 -18.06
CA GLY A 352 -18.24 36.42 -18.88
C GLY A 352 -18.77 36.17 -20.28
N ALA A 353 -19.91 36.75 -20.70
CA ALA A 353 -20.51 36.50 -22.01
C ALA A 353 -19.63 37.08 -23.14
N GLU A 354 -19.53 36.34 -24.27
CA GLU A 354 -18.75 36.77 -25.46
C GLU A 354 -19.20 38.10 -26.05
N ASP A 355 -20.48 38.49 -25.87
CA ASP A 355 -21.09 39.69 -26.37
C ASP A 355 -21.28 40.76 -25.27
N PHE A 356 -20.51 40.70 -24.17
CA PHE A 356 -20.60 41.66 -23.06
C PHE A 356 -20.20 43.05 -23.45
N ASP A 357 -21.14 44.03 -23.26
CA ASP A 357 -20.93 45.47 -23.49
C ASP A 357 -20.86 46.21 -22.12
N ALA A 358 -19.66 46.62 -21.72
CA ALA A 358 -19.39 47.28 -20.44
C ALA A 358 -20.17 48.55 -20.22
N ASP A 359 -20.35 49.41 -21.26
CA ASP A 359 -21.07 50.69 -21.16
C ASP A 359 -22.59 50.47 -21.03
N ALA A 360 -23.11 49.48 -21.75
CA ALA A 360 -24.52 49.11 -21.65
C ALA A 360 -24.82 48.50 -20.30
N ALA A 361 -24.00 47.56 -19.88
CA ALA A 361 -24.10 46.87 -18.56
C ALA A 361 -24.04 47.85 -17.40
N LEU A 362 -23.07 48.82 -17.40
CA LEU A 362 -22.95 49.81 -16.35
C LEU A 362 -24.20 50.69 -16.25
N SER A 363 -24.79 51.07 -17.39
CA SER A 363 -26.04 51.89 -17.45
C SER A 363 -27.22 51.06 -16.89
N GLU A 364 -27.34 49.79 -17.21
CA GLU A 364 -28.40 48.92 -16.74
C GLU A 364 -28.26 48.65 -15.23
N ILE A 365 -27.08 48.29 -14.73
CA ILE A 365 -26.81 48.03 -13.32
C ILE A 365 -27.10 49.27 -12.44
N LYS A 366 -26.72 50.49 -12.90
CA LYS A 366 -27.01 51.74 -12.22
C LYS A 366 -28.50 52.11 -12.18
N SER A 367 -29.24 51.76 -13.20
CA SER A 367 -30.67 52.06 -13.28
C SER A 367 -31.54 51.02 -12.60
N PHE A 368 -31.00 49.87 -12.28
CA PHE A 368 -31.74 48.80 -11.66
C PHE A 368 -32.09 49.12 -10.21
N THR A 369 -33.36 48.91 -9.85
CA THR A 369 -33.84 49.06 -8.47
C THR A 369 -34.75 47.89 -8.16
N SER A 370 -34.37 47.14 -7.12
CA SER A 370 -35.17 46.01 -6.65
C SER A 370 -36.06 46.39 -5.49
N SER A 371 -37.29 45.86 -5.47
CA SER A 371 -38.16 45.90 -4.30
C SER A 371 -37.94 44.71 -3.36
N GLU A 372 -37.20 43.69 -3.81
CA GLU A 372 -36.83 42.52 -3.05
C GLU A 372 -35.42 42.70 -2.50
N GLU A 373 -35.25 42.42 -1.20
CA GLU A 373 -33.99 42.58 -0.47
C GLU A 373 -33.03 41.38 -0.74
N THR A 374 -33.52 40.28 -1.25
CA THR A 374 -32.73 39.07 -1.54
C THR A 374 -33.01 38.51 -2.93
N ALA A 375 -31.96 38.03 -3.56
CA ALA A 375 -32.00 37.27 -4.81
C ALA A 375 -31.14 36.00 -4.64
N THR A 376 -31.38 35.00 -5.48
CA THR A 376 -30.60 33.75 -5.43
C THR A 376 -29.89 33.57 -6.76
N ILE A 377 -28.61 33.18 -6.68
CA ILE A 377 -27.80 32.78 -7.83
C ILE A 377 -27.33 31.34 -7.64
N GLU A 378 -27.24 30.60 -8.72
CA GLU A 378 -26.62 29.27 -8.74
C GLU A 378 -25.19 29.43 -9.26
N VAL A 379 -24.19 29.06 -8.44
CA VAL A 379 -22.76 29.16 -8.77
C VAL A 379 -22.19 27.75 -8.81
N GLU A 380 -21.48 27.43 -9.88
CA GLU A 380 -20.82 26.14 -10.02
C GLU A 380 -19.52 26.09 -9.20
N ASP A 381 -19.35 25.05 -8.43
CA ASP A 381 -18.12 24.76 -7.70
C ASP A 381 -17.12 24.08 -8.64
N GLU A 382 -15.98 24.69 -8.88
CA GLU A 382 -14.99 24.24 -9.86
C GLU A 382 -14.41 22.83 -9.57
N GLU A 383 -14.32 22.42 -8.28
CA GLU A 383 -13.78 21.11 -7.94
C GLU A 383 -14.80 19.98 -8.04
N THR A 384 -16.03 20.26 -7.63
CA THR A 384 -17.08 19.23 -7.52
C THR A 384 -18.10 19.29 -8.66
N LEU A 385 -18.11 20.36 -9.46
CA LEU A 385 -19.13 20.68 -10.47
C LEU A 385 -20.54 20.74 -9.88
N ALA A 386 -20.62 21.04 -8.59
CA ALA A 386 -21.89 21.16 -7.88
C ALA A 386 -22.42 22.58 -7.98
N MET A 387 -23.70 22.72 -8.33
CA MET A 387 -24.36 24.03 -8.29
C MET A 387 -24.75 24.37 -6.84
N ASN A 388 -24.07 25.36 -6.31
CA ASN A 388 -24.34 25.88 -4.97
C ASN A 388 -25.28 27.08 -5.08
N LYS A 389 -26.39 27.05 -4.32
CA LYS A 389 -27.27 28.22 -4.26
C LYS A 389 -26.71 29.23 -3.27
N LYS A 390 -26.37 30.39 -3.75
CA LYS A 390 -25.98 31.53 -2.90
C LYS A 390 -27.09 32.57 -2.88
N THR A 391 -27.29 33.19 -1.73
CA THR A 391 -28.24 34.28 -1.52
C THR A 391 -27.49 35.60 -1.57
N ALA A 392 -27.84 36.46 -2.54
CA ALA A 392 -27.33 37.81 -2.65
C ALA A 392 -28.31 38.79 -1.96
N TYR A 393 -27.77 39.83 -1.36
CA TYR A 393 -28.51 40.88 -0.65
C TYR A 393 -28.39 42.21 -1.39
N TYR A 394 -29.51 42.97 -1.44
CA TYR A 394 -29.55 44.21 -2.18
C TYR A 394 -28.82 45.38 -1.45
N SER A 395 -29.17 45.65 -0.19
CA SER A 395 -28.65 46.79 0.55
C SER A 395 -27.85 46.43 1.80
N SER A 396 -28.16 45.34 2.47
CA SER A 396 -27.46 44.91 3.70
C SER A 396 -27.45 43.42 3.93
N ILE A 397 -26.29 42.85 4.28
CA ILE A 397 -26.15 41.45 4.63
C ILE A 397 -26.34 41.27 6.13
N PRO A 398 -27.31 40.46 6.61
CA PRO A 398 -27.48 40.17 8.02
C PRO A 398 -26.25 39.47 8.61
N ALA A 399 -25.87 39.82 9.86
CA ALA A 399 -24.72 39.22 10.52
C ALA A 399 -24.82 37.69 10.68
N GLU A 400 -26.04 37.15 10.72
CA GLU A 400 -26.31 35.70 10.75
C GLU A 400 -25.95 35.00 9.44
N ALA A 401 -26.09 35.71 8.28
CA ALA A 401 -25.75 35.17 6.96
C ALA A 401 -24.23 35.11 6.73
N LEU A 402 -23.45 35.95 7.41
CA LEU A 402 -21.97 35.91 7.40
C LEU A 402 -21.38 34.98 8.45
N SER A 403 -22.22 34.23 9.18
CA SER A 403 -21.72 33.22 10.12
C SER A 403 -21.00 32.09 9.39
N LYS A 404 -20.05 31.43 10.06
CA LYS A 404 -19.28 30.30 9.47
C LYS A 404 -20.15 29.15 8.91
N GLU A 405 -21.39 29.04 9.37
CA GLU A 405 -22.33 28.00 8.92
C GLU A 405 -23.05 28.40 7.62
N ASN A 406 -23.20 29.70 7.32
CA ASN A 406 -23.96 30.21 6.20
C ASN A 406 -23.11 30.98 5.17
N ALA A 407 -21.82 31.17 5.44
CA ALA A 407 -20.93 31.95 4.57
C ALA A 407 -20.85 31.37 3.14
N ASP A 408 -20.79 30.04 3.01
CA ASP A 408 -20.70 29.34 1.72
C ASP A 408 -22.03 29.42 0.92
N SER A 409 -23.13 29.80 1.55
CA SER A 409 -24.45 29.96 0.92
C SER A 409 -24.88 31.42 0.75
N THR A 410 -23.95 32.38 0.99
CA THR A 410 -24.22 33.82 0.94
C THR A 410 -23.18 34.50 0.07
N VAL A 411 -23.63 35.37 -0.83
CA VAL A 411 -22.72 36.25 -1.59
C VAL A 411 -22.11 37.28 -0.65
N ALA A 412 -20.79 37.38 -0.63
CA ALA A 412 -20.06 38.20 0.37
C ALA A 412 -20.21 39.73 0.20
N MET A 413 -20.84 40.18 -0.88
CA MET A 413 -21.03 41.59 -1.22
C MET A 413 -22.50 41.90 -1.47
N THR A 414 -22.94 43.16 -1.11
CA THR A 414 -24.28 43.63 -1.46
C THR A 414 -24.32 44.14 -2.90
N TYR A 415 -25.51 44.11 -3.51
CA TYR A 415 -25.68 44.64 -4.84
C TYR A 415 -25.21 46.11 -4.97
N LEU A 416 -25.58 46.96 -4.01
CA LEU A 416 -25.20 48.37 -4.01
C LEU A 416 -23.68 48.57 -3.88
N ASP A 417 -22.97 47.75 -3.15
CA ASP A 417 -21.52 47.84 -3.04
C ASP A 417 -20.83 47.28 -4.29
N ALA A 418 -21.41 46.23 -4.93
CA ALA A 418 -20.96 45.74 -6.22
C ALA A 418 -21.05 46.79 -7.32
N VAL A 419 -22.15 47.55 -7.38
CA VAL A 419 -22.34 48.65 -8.34
C VAL A 419 -21.24 49.73 -8.11
N LYS A 420 -20.96 50.11 -6.88
CA LYS A 420 -19.86 51.07 -6.58
C LYS A 420 -18.50 50.52 -7.00
N LEU A 421 -18.22 49.24 -6.75
CA LEU A 421 -16.97 48.63 -7.14
C LEU A 421 -16.75 48.69 -8.65
N PHE A 422 -17.77 48.32 -9.44
CA PHE A 422 -17.71 48.39 -10.91
C PHE A 422 -17.69 49.85 -11.46
N GLU A 423 -18.25 50.83 -10.71
CA GLU A 423 -18.06 52.25 -11.02
C GLU A 423 -16.64 52.72 -10.84
N GLU A 424 -15.94 52.24 -9.80
CA GLU A 424 -14.60 52.68 -9.45
C GLU A 424 -13.51 51.92 -10.23
N LYS A 425 -13.64 50.56 -10.37
CA LYS A 425 -12.63 49.70 -10.95
C LYS A 425 -12.89 49.22 -12.39
N GLY A 426 -14.13 49.39 -12.87
CA GLY A 426 -14.57 48.81 -14.17
C GLY A 426 -14.94 47.32 -14.04
N PHE A 427 -15.14 46.67 -15.16
CA PHE A 427 -15.54 45.24 -15.27
C PHE A 427 -14.35 44.33 -15.58
N ASP A 428 -13.13 44.90 -15.70
CA ASP A 428 -11.97 44.06 -15.99
C ASP A 428 -11.60 43.24 -14.75
N GLU A 429 -11.39 41.96 -14.96
CA GLU A 429 -10.91 41.08 -13.92
C GLU A 429 -9.52 41.52 -13.43
N PRO A 430 -9.23 41.50 -12.12
CA PRO A 430 -7.93 41.91 -11.58
C PRO A 430 -6.78 41.10 -12.21
N ASP A 431 -5.81 41.81 -12.84
CA ASP A 431 -4.61 41.18 -13.40
C ASP A 431 -3.61 40.85 -12.28
N PRO A 432 -3.25 39.58 -12.06
CA PRO A 432 -2.26 39.21 -11.03
C PRO A 432 -0.92 39.95 -11.15
N ALA A 433 -0.53 40.36 -12.37
CA ALA A 433 0.74 41.06 -12.63
C ALA A 433 0.81 42.44 -11.99
N ASP A 434 -0.33 43.10 -11.68
CA ASP A 434 -0.40 44.42 -11.08
C ASP A 434 -0.08 44.43 -9.57
N TYR A 435 -0.15 43.26 -8.92
CA TYR A 435 0.00 43.13 -7.46
C TYR A 435 1.39 42.68 -7.01
N GLY A 436 2.28 42.34 -7.94
CA GLY A 436 3.65 41.90 -7.58
C GLY A 436 4.39 41.24 -8.73
N VAL A 437 5.46 40.53 -8.42
CA VAL A 437 6.20 39.78 -9.44
C VAL A 437 5.44 38.48 -9.72
N TRP A 438 4.67 38.53 -10.81
CA TRP A 438 3.91 37.37 -11.27
C TRP A 438 4.79 36.43 -12.09
N VAL A 439 4.73 35.16 -11.77
CA VAL A 439 5.41 34.08 -12.52
C VAL A 439 4.32 33.25 -13.18
N PRO A 440 4.13 33.39 -14.50
CA PRO A 440 3.12 32.61 -15.20
C PRO A 440 3.41 31.09 -15.12
N GLY A 441 2.33 30.31 -15.07
CA GLY A 441 2.41 28.85 -15.03
C GLY A 441 3.02 28.24 -16.30
N VAL A 442 3.40 27.00 -16.21
CA VAL A 442 3.99 26.27 -17.36
C VAL A 442 3.06 26.21 -18.56
N PRO A 443 1.74 25.94 -18.41
CA PRO A 443 0.79 25.96 -19.56
C PRO A 443 0.76 27.32 -20.27
N VAL A 444 0.69 28.41 -19.50
CA VAL A 444 0.67 29.78 -20.03
C VAL A 444 1.97 30.10 -20.78
N LEU A 445 3.12 29.77 -20.20
CA LEU A 445 4.43 29.97 -20.85
C LEU A 445 4.56 29.17 -22.14
N VAL A 446 4.11 27.93 -22.13
CA VAL A 446 4.16 27.05 -23.31
C VAL A 446 3.17 27.53 -24.38
N GLY A 447 1.94 27.90 -24.00
CA GLY A 447 0.92 28.47 -24.87
C GLY A 447 1.42 29.71 -25.59
N ASN A 448 1.95 30.69 -24.86
CA ASN A 448 2.53 31.93 -25.40
C ASN A 448 3.71 31.67 -26.36
N LEU A 449 4.53 30.61 -26.10
CA LEU A 449 5.62 30.22 -26.98
C LEU A 449 5.11 29.60 -28.27
N LEU A 450 4.08 28.76 -28.21
CA LEU A 450 3.46 28.08 -29.36
C LEU A 450 2.73 29.10 -30.25
N GLU A 451 2.01 30.06 -29.67
CA GLU A 451 1.35 31.16 -30.37
C GLU A 451 2.38 32.02 -31.12
N LYS A 452 3.45 32.46 -30.46
CA LYS A 452 4.57 33.20 -31.08
C LYS A 452 5.26 32.42 -32.21
N ALA A 453 5.31 31.10 -32.09
CA ALA A 453 5.88 30.22 -33.11
C ALA A 453 4.92 29.98 -34.30
N GLY A 454 3.67 30.39 -34.21
CA GLY A 454 2.64 30.16 -35.22
C GLY A 454 2.25 28.68 -35.32
N ALA A 455 2.26 27.96 -34.19
CA ALA A 455 1.92 26.54 -34.18
C ALA A 455 0.45 26.33 -34.57
N ALA A 456 0.17 25.20 -35.24
CA ALA A 456 -1.21 24.84 -35.61
C ALA A 456 -2.00 24.47 -34.33
N GLU A 457 -3.30 24.76 -34.29
CA GLU A 457 -4.19 24.52 -33.12
C GLU A 457 -4.08 23.09 -32.57
N TRP A 458 -4.10 22.08 -33.46
CA TRP A 458 -3.95 20.68 -33.01
C TRP A 458 -2.61 20.39 -32.28
N LEU A 459 -1.54 21.11 -32.68
CA LEU A 459 -0.23 20.95 -32.03
C LEU A 459 -0.20 21.68 -30.69
N SER A 460 -0.84 22.83 -30.60
CA SER A 460 -1.01 23.59 -29.37
C SER A 460 -1.81 22.79 -28.34
N GLY A 461 -2.95 22.21 -28.74
CA GLY A 461 -3.78 21.33 -27.92
C GLY A 461 -3.02 20.07 -27.49
N LEU A 462 -2.31 19.41 -28.40
CA LEU A 462 -1.50 18.24 -28.05
C LEU A 462 -0.45 18.57 -26.98
N ILE A 463 0.22 19.70 -27.10
CA ILE A 463 1.29 20.07 -26.17
C ILE A 463 0.71 20.55 -24.82
N ASN A 464 -0.25 21.48 -24.82
CA ASN A 464 -0.84 22.02 -23.60
C ASN A 464 -1.77 21.02 -22.92
N ASP A 465 -2.82 20.55 -23.61
CA ASP A 465 -3.87 19.75 -22.99
C ASP A 465 -3.49 18.28 -22.90
N GLY A 466 -2.70 17.78 -23.86
CA GLY A 466 -2.22 16.40 -23.87
C GLY A 466 -0.98 16.18 -23.01
N ILE A 467 0.08 16.99 -23.18
CA ILE A 467 1.38 16.78 -22.53
C ILE A 467 1.50 17.57 -21.23
N VAL A 468 1.30 18.89 -21.27
CA VAL A 468 1.53 19.75 -20.10
C VAL A 468 0.49 19.47 -19.02
N ALA A 469 -0.78 19.42 -19.38
CA ALA A 469 -1.86 19.05 -18.46
C ALA A 469 -1.68 17.63 -17.89
N GLY A 470 -1.30 16.66 -18.76
CA GLY A 470 -1.03 15.29 -18.32
C GLY A 470 0.17 15.16 -17.37
N VAL A 471 1.23 15.94 -17.57
CA VAL A 471 2.38 16.04 -16.65
C VAL A 471 1.97 16.78 -15.38
N GLY A 472 1.20 17.85 -15.50
CA GLY A 472 0.67 18.65 -14.39
C GLY A 472 -0.17 17.80 -13.44
N ALA A 473 -1.12 17.04 -13.96
CA ALA A 473 -1.94 16.12 -13.17
C ALA A 473 -1.13 15.11 -12.33
N VAL A 474 0.08 14.72 -12.80
CA VAL A 474 0.96 13.83 -12.03
C VAL A 474 1.80 14.61 -11.03
N LEU A 475 2.44 15.68 -11.47
CA LEU A 475 3.37 16.45 -10.63
C LEU A 475 2.65 17.29 -9.58
N GLY A 476 1.42 17.68 -9.84
CA GLY A 476 0.56 18.38 -8.90
C GLY A 476 0.39 17.65 -7.57
N PHE A 477 0.23 16.33 -7.61
CA PHE A 477 0.09 15.51 -6.40
C PHE A 477 1.41 15.13 -5.73
N VAL A 478 2.57 15.42 -6.35
CA VAL A 478 3.88 15.05 -5.78
C VAL A 478 4.14 15.69 -4.42
N PRO A 479 3.88 16.99 -4.18
CA PRO A 479 4.14 17.62 -2.88
C PRO A 479 3.39 16.92 -1.74
N GLN A 480 2.10 16.68 -1.91
CA GLN A 480 1.25 15.98 -0.94
C GLN A 480 1.78 14.57 -0.64
N MET A 481 2.20 13.86 -1.68
CA MET A 481 2.79 12.53 -1.57
C MET A 481 4.13 12.56 -0.84
N LEU A 482 4.97 13.57 -1.05
CA LEU A 482 6.25 13.71 -0.34
C LEU A 482 6.04 13.97 1.15
N VAL A 483 5.07 14.80 1.53
CA VAL A 483 4.70 15.02 2.94
C VAL A 483 4.22 13.71 3.57
N LEU A 484 3.36 12.95 2.90
CA LEU A 484 2.89 11.65 3.36
C LEU A 484 4.06 10.67 3.54
N PHE A 485 4.96 10.57 2.55
CA PHE A 485 6.13 9.69 2.64
C PHE A 485 7.09 10.09 3.74
N LEU A 486 7.25 11.38 4.01
CA LEU A 486 8.06 11.90 5.11
C LEU A 486 7.54 11.40 6.46
N LEU A 487 6.25 11.59 6.71
CA LEU A 487 5.60 11.18 7.96
C LEU A 487 5.59 9.66 8.14
N LEU A 488 5.28 8.92 7.07
CA LEU A 488 5.31 7.46 7.11
C LEU A 488 6.74 6.92 7.29
N ALA A 489 7.74 7.49 6.64
CA ALA A 489 9.14 7.10 6.83
C ALA A 489 9.60 7.37 8.27
N PHE A 490 9.15 8.46 8.89
CA PHE A 490 9.40 8.74 10.30
C PHE A 490 8.77 7.67 11.22
N LEU A 491 7.48 7.34 11.03
CA LEU A 491 6.78 6.32 11.83
C LEU A 491 7.38 4.91 11.65
N GLU A 492 7.83 4.59 10.46
CA GLU A 492 8.51 3.33 10.17
C GLU A 492 9.88 3.29 10.85
N ALA A 493 10.69 4.32 10.67
CA ALA A 493 12.04 4.40 11.21
C ALA A 493 12.08 4.48 12.74
N CYS A 494 11.12 5.11 13.40
CA CYS A 494 11.03 5.10 14.86
C CYS A 494 10.56 3.74 15.45
N GLY A 495 10.06 2.82 14.60
CA GLY A 495 9.61 1.48 15.00
C GLY A 495 8.12 1.40 15.41
N TYR A 496 7.35 2.46 15.22
CA TYR A 496 5.91 2.47 15.58
C TYR A 496 5.08 1.51 14.73
N MET A 497 5.37 1.42 13.40
CA MET A 497 4.60 0.58 12.49
C MET A 497 4.66 -0.91 12.85
N ALA A 498 5.77 -1.38 13.42
CA ALA A 498 5.91 -2.76 13.89
C ALA A 498 4.91 -3.10 15.02
N ARG A 499 4.66 -2.14 15.94
CA ARG A 499 3.71 -2.31 17.05
C ARG A 499 2.28 -2.43 16.58
N ILE A 500 1.92 -1.60 15.61
CA ILE A 500 0.57 -1.64 15.03
C ILE A 500 0.33 -2.95 14.28
N ALA A 501 1.29 -3.40 13.49
CA ALA A 501 1.21 -4.70 12.84
C ALA A 501 1.01 -5.84 13.86
N PHE A 502 1.69 -5.78 15.02
CA PHE A 502 1.52 -6.75 16.10
C PHE A 502 0.10 -6.73 16.70
N VAL A 503 -0.43 -5.54 17.02
CA VAL A 503 -1.78 -5.40 17.60
C VAL A 503 -2.85 -5.92 16.66
N LEU A 504 -2.70 -5.69 15.37
CA LEU A 504 -3.69 -6.03 14.36
C LEU A 504 -3.55 -7.45 13.80
N ASP A 505 -2.41 -8.11 14.02
CA ASP A 505 -2.16 -9.46 13.52
C ASP A 505 -3.26 -10.44 13.91
N ARG A 506 -3.69 -10.41 15.17
CA ARG A 506 -4.76 -11.28 15.67
C ARG A 506 -6.11 -11.08 14.96
N ILE A 507 -6.39 -9.85 14.50
CA ILE A 507 -7.65 -9.55 13.79
C ILE A 507 -7.53 -10.04 12.34
N PHE A 508 -6.42 -9.70 11.67
CA PHE A 508 -6.22 -10.03 10.27
C PHE A 508 -6.04 -11.53 10.01
N ARG A 509 -5.41 -12.26 10.92
CA ARG A 509 -5.30 -13.72 10.81
C ARG A 509 -6.66 -14.42 10.73
N ARG A 510 -7.67 -13.93 11.43
CA ARG A 510 -9.05 -14.48 11.34
C ARG A 510 -9.62 -14.39 9.92
N PHE A 511 -9.17 -13.40 9.14
CA PHE A 511 -9.57 -13.21 7.75
C PHE A 511 -8.57 -13.83 6.76
N GLY A 512 -7.56 -14.54 7.25
CA GLY A 512 -6.56 -15.20 6.42
C GLY A 512 -5.47 -14.30 5.86
N LEU A 513 -5.33 -13.09 6.39
CA LEU A 513 -4.30 -12.12 6.05
C LEU A 513 -3.31 -11.99 7.24
N SER A 514 -2.04 -11.71 6.96
CA SER A 514 -1.08 -11.41 8.03
C SER A 514 -1.33 -10.01 8.61
N GLY A 515 -0.96 -9.77 9.86
CA GLY A 515 -1.07 -8.44 10.47
C GLY A 515 -0.27 -7.37 9.72
N LYS A 516 0.81 -7.76 9.03
CA LYS A 516 1.58 -6.87 8.15
C LYS A 516 0.77 -6.36 6.95
N SER A 517 -0.28 -7.07 6.53
CA SER A 517 -1.15 -6.68 5.41
C SER A 517 -1.97 -5.41 5.69
N PHE A 518 -2.21 -5.10 6.97
CA PHE A 518 -2.94 -3.90 7.35
C PHE A 518 -2.22 -2.60 6.97
N ILE A 519 -0.89 -2.58 7.10
CA ILE A 519 -0.08 -1.39 6.79
C ILE A 519 -0.26 -0.94 5.33
N PRO A 520 -0.09 -1.82 4.32
CA PRO A 520 -0.42 -1.51 2.93
C PRO A 520 -1.84 -1.01 2.70
N MET A 521 -2.82 -1.64 3.34
CA MET A 521 -4.23 -1.27 3.18
C MET A 521 -4.53 0.11 3.73
N LEU A 522 -3.98 0.41 4.90
CA LEU A 522 -4.14 1.72 5.52
C LEU A 522 -3.48 2.82 4.67
N ILE A 523 -2.22 2.64 4.27
CA ILE A 523 -1.53 3.59 3.38
C ILE A 523 -2.32 3.77 2.08
N GLY A 524 -2.97 2.70 1.61
CA GLY A 524 -3.84 2.69 0.44
C GLY A 524 -5.05 3.64 0.54
N THR A 525 -5.51 4.01 1.75
CA THR A 525 -6.59 5.00 1.92
C THR A 525 -6.17 6.40 1.48
N GLY A 526 -4.90 6.76 1.62
CA GLY A 526 -4.34 7.99 1.07
C GLY A 526 -4.07 7.85 -0.43
N CYS A 527 -3.22 6.88 -0.79
CA CYS A 527 -2.90 6.57 -2.18
C CYS A 527 -2.57 5.08 -2.37
N GLY A 528 -3.13 4.47 -3.41
CA GLY A 528 -2.92 3.05 -3.71
C GLY A 528 -1.47 2.68 -4.04
N ILE A 529 -0.69 3.60 -4.65
CA ILE A 529 0.68 3.34 -5.07
C ILE A 529 1.60 3.04 -3.88
N PRO A 530 1.74 3.94 -2.88
CA PRO A 530 2.54 3.66 -1.69
C PRO A 530 1.98 2.49 -0.88
N GLY A 531 0.65 2.31 -0.86
CA GLY A 531 0.01 1.15 -0.25
C GLY A 531 0.53 -0.16 -0.85
N ILE A 532 0.52 -0.29 -2.18
CA ILE A 532 1.07 -1.46 -2.88
C ILE A 532 2.57 -1.62 -2.61
N MET A 533 3.35 -0.53 -2.65
CA MET A 533 4.79 -0.57 -2.38
C MET A 533 5.13 -1.01 -0.95
N ALA A 534 4.31 -0.65 0.02
CA ALA A 534 4.48 -1.07 1.42
C ALA A 534 4.32 -2.59 1.61
N SER A 535 3.70 -3.30 0.66
CA SER A 535 3.58 -4.76 0.71
C SER A 535 4.94 -5.50 0.70
N ARG A 536 6.04 -4.83 0.36
CA ARG A 536 7.41 -5.36 0.46
C ARG A 536 7.80 -5.80 1.87
N THR A 537 7.18 -5.23 2.89
CA THR A 537 7.40 -5.60 4.28
C THR A 537 6.82 -6.98 4.64
N ILE A 538 6.01 -7.55 3.74
CA ILE A 538 5.41 -8.88 3.90
C ILE A 538 6.35 -9.91 3.29
N GLU A 539 6.90 -10.75 4.12
CA GLU A 539 7.90 -11.76 3.75
C GLU A 539 7.27 -12.92 2.95
N ASN A 540 6.10 -13.38 3.38
CA ASN A 540 5.39 -14.45 2.70
C ASN A 540 4.85 -13.97 1.34
N GLU A 541 5.28 -14.60 0.26
CA GLU A 541 4.92 -14.21 -1.10
C GLU A 541 3.41 -14.36 -1.38
N ARG A 542 2.74 -15.35 -0.80
CA ARG A 542 1.29 -15.57 -0.94
C ARG A 542 0.51 -14.43 -0.28
N ASP A 543 0.84 -14.11 0.97
CA ASP A 543 0.21 -13.02 1.73
C ASP A 543 0.47 -11.68 1.07
N ARG A 544 1.70 -11.46 0.56
CA ARG A 544 2.06 -10.26 -0.19
C ARG A 544 1.21 -10.11 -1.44
N ARG A 545 1.04 -11.17 -2.24
CA ARG A 545 0.20 -11.15 -3.44
C ARG A 545 -1.27 -10.90 -3.11
N MET A 546 -1.81 -11.56 -2.09
CA MET A 546 -3.18 -11.31 -1.63
C MET A 546 -3.37 -9.86 -1.20
N THR A 547 -2.43 -9.33 -0.43
CA THR A 547 -2.45 -7.93 0.02
C THR A 547 -2.43 -6.96 -1.15
N ILE A 548 -1.54 -7.15 -2.14
CA ILE A 548 -1.48 -6.31 -3.35
C ILE A 548 -2.83 -6.32 -4.10
N MET A 549 -3.47 -7.49 -4.22
CA MET A 549 -4.75 -7.63 -4.93
C MET A 549 -5.91 -6.94 -4.22
N THR A 550 -5.87 -6.80 -2.91
CA THR A 550 -6.99 -6.30 -2.10
C THR A 550 -6.80 -4.86 -1.60
N THR A 551 -5.56 -4.36 -1.52
CA THR A 551 -5.24 -3.04 -0.98
C THR A 551 -5.98 -1.90 -1.67
N THR A 552 -6.24 -1.99 -2.97
CA THR A 552 -6.85 -0.91 -3.76
C THR A 552 -8.39 -0.90 -3.74
N PHE A 553 -9.03 -1.82 -3.03
CA PHE A 553 -10.49 -1.81 -2.85
C PHE A 553 -10.96 -0.67 -1.94
N ILE A 554 -10.11 -0.25 -1.01
CA ILE A 554 -10.43 0.89 -0.17
C ILE A 554 -10.33 2.19 -0.99
N PRO A 555 -11.22 3.17 -0.80
CA PRO A 555 -11.13 4.46 -1.48
C PRO A 555 -9.81 5.17 -1.15
N CYS A 556 -9.12 5.66 -2.17
CA CYS A 556 -7.99 6.57 -2.02
C CYS A 556 -8.44 8.03 -2.24
N GLY A 557 -7.59 9.01 -1.93
CA GLY A 557 -7.89 10.43 -2.12
C GLY A 557 -8.43 10.78 -3.50
N ALA A 558 -7.83 10.25 -4.56
CA ALA A 558 -8.25 10.44 -5.96
C ALA A 558 -9.68 9.91 -6.30
N LYS A 559 -10.25 9.06 -5.45
CA LYS A 559 -11.63 8.56 -5.62
C LYS A 559 -12.67 9.44 -4.90
N VAL A 560 -12.24 10.30 -3.98
CA VAL A 560 -13.16 11.09 -3.14
C VAL A 560 -14.00 12.07 -3.95
N PRO A 561 -13.44 12.87 -4.89
CA PRO A 561 -14.22 13.78 -5.73
C PRO A 561 -15.29 13.04 -6.56
N PHE A 562 -14.94 11.90 -7.13
CA PHE A 562 -15.88 11.06 -7.85
C PHE A 562 -17.03 10.53 -6.96
N ILE A 563 -16.71 10.10 -5.72
CA ILE A 563 -17.71 9.66 -4.75
C ILE A 563 -18.65 10.83 -4.39
N ALA A 564 -18.08 12.03 -4.18
CA ALA A 564 -18.82 13.24 -3.85
C ALA A 564 -19.74 13.65 -5.01
N MET A 565 -19.23 13.65 -6.25
CA MET A 565 -20.01 13.97 -7.45
C MET A 565 -21.23 13.05 -7.61
N ILE A 566 -21.06 11.74 -7.51
CA ILE A 566 -22.18 10.79 -7.62
C ILE A 566 -23.15 10.93 -6.45
N ALA A 567 -22.63 11.15 -5.23
CA ALA A 567 -23.47 11.38 -4.04
C ALA A 567 -24.27 12.69 -4.18
N GLY A 568 -23.66 13.75 -4.71
CA GLY A 568 -24.28 15.04 -4.96
C GLY A 568 -25.34 14.98 -6.05
N ALA A 569 -24.95 14.52 -7.23
CA ALA A 569 -25.83 14.51 -8.42
C ALA A 569 -27.05 13.60 -8.26
N ILE A 570 -26.91 12.41 -7.67
CA ILE A 570 -27.97 11.39 -7.66
C ILE A 570 -28.66 11.27 -6.29
N PHE A 571 -27.96 11.58 -5.18
CA PHE A 571 -28.47 11.35 -3.83
C PHE A 571 -28.55 12.62 -2.98
N GLY A 572 -28.50 13.79 -3.60
CA GLY A 572 -28.64 15.09 -2.93
C GLY A 572 -27.59 15.36 -1.85
N GLY A 573 -26.34 14.95 -2.08
CA GLY A 573 -25.23 15.17 -1.13
C GLY A 573 -25.23 14.25 0.10
N SER A 574 -25.90 13.09 0.05
CA SER A 574 -26.07 12.20 1.18
C SER A 574 -24.72 11.67 1.71
N ALA A 575 -24.35 12.09 2.93
CA ALA A 575 -23.17 11.60 3.65
C ALA A 575 -23.19 10.07 3.87
N LEU A 576 -24.38 9.44 3.92
CA LEU A 576 -24.50 7.98 4.03
C LEU A 576 -23.96 7.27 2.80
N VAL A 577 -24.17 7.80 1.60
CA VAL A 577 -23.67 7.21 0.34
C VAL A 577 -22.15 7.29 0.31
N SER A 578 -21.57 8.45 0.61
CA SER A 578 -20.13 8.64 0.66
C SER A 578 -19.46 7.74 1.70
N THR A 579 -20.04 7.65 2.90
CA THR A 579 -19.54 6.77 3.97
C THR A 579 -19.65 5.29 3.59
N SER A 580 -20.75 4.89 2.93
CA SER A 580 -20.98 3.50 2.50
C SER A 580 -19.88 2.99 1.55
N ALA A 581 -19.28 3.85 0.73
CA ALA A 581 -18.18 3.50 -0.17
C ALA A 581 -16.97 2.93 0.60
N TYR A 582 -16.62 3.52 1.75
CA TYR A 582 -15.55 3.01 2.60
C TYR A 582 -15.88 1.66 3.23
N PHE A 583 -17.12 1.49 3.71
CA PHE A 583 -17.56 0.21 4.27
C PHE A 583 -17.62 -0.90 3.22
N ILE A 584 -18.02 -0.59 1.99
CA ILE A 584 -17.99 -1.55 0.87
C ILE A 584 -16.54 -1.94 0.54
N GLY A 585 -15.62 -0.97 0.51
CA GLY A 585 -14.19 -1.25 0.30
C GLY A 585 -13.63 -2.19 1.38
N MET A 586 -13.92 -1.94 2.66
CA MET A 586 -13.52 -2.81 3.77
C MET A 586 -14.15 -4.21 3.68
N ALA A 587 -15.45 -4.28 3.40
CA ALA A 587 -16.14 -5.57 3.21
C ALA A 587 -15.54 -6.35 2.02
N ALA A 588 -15.22 -5.67 0.92
CA ALA A 588 -14.56 -6.27 -0.25
C ALA A 588 -13.18 -6.86 0.10
N ILE A 589 -12.37 -6.17 0.91
CA ILE A 589 -11.08 -6.68 1.39
C ILE A 589 -11.27 -7.95 2.21
N ILE A 590 -12.19 -7.93 3.18
CA ILE A 590 -12.46 -9.07 4.07
C ILE A 590 -12.98 -10.28 3.26
N CYS A 591 -13.99 -10.07 2.44
CA CYS A 591 -14.57 -11.13 1.60
C CYS A 591 -13.52 -11.71 0.64
N SER A 592 -12.75 -10.86 -0.04
CA SER A 592 -11.70 -11.31 -0.95
C SER A 592 -10.58 -12.06 -0.22
N GLY A 593 -10.16 -11.59 0.97
CA GLY A 593 -9.16 -12.28 1.78
C GLY A 593 -9.59 -13.70 2.13
N ILE A 594 -10.83 -13.86 2.63
CA ILE A 594 -11.40 -15.18 2.97
C ILE A 594 -11.55 -16.06 1.72
N MET A 595 -12.05 -15.51 0.61
CA MET A 595 -12.25 -16.26 -0.64
C MET A 595 -10.93 -16.73 -1.25
N LEU A 596 -9.94 -15.83 -1.34
CA LEU A 596 -8.62 -16.15 -1.91
C LEU A 596 -7.88 -17.19 -1.07
N LYS A 597 -7.88 -17.07 0.27
CA LYS A 597 -7.27 -18.06 1.16
C LYS A 597 -7.79 -19.48 0.90
N LYS A 598 -9.07 -19.62 0.54
CA LYS A 598 -9.71 -20.92 0.27
C LYS A 598 -9.42 -21.49 -1.13
N THR A 599 -8.60 -20.81 -1.92
CA THR A 599 -8.15 -21.29 -3.22
C THR A 599 -6.82 -22.03 -3.11
N LYS A 600 -6.56 -23.03 -3.97
CA LYS A 600 -5.27 -23.76 -4.00
C LYS A 600 -4.04 -22.88 -4.21
N MET A 601 -4.24 -21.70 -4.81
CA MET A 601 -3.13 -20.77 -5.12
C MET A 601 -2.64 -19.99 -3.89
N PHE A 602 -3.54 -19.75 -2.92
CA PHE A 602 -3.27 -18.94 -1.73
C PHE A 602 -3.49 -19.72 -0.43
N ALA A 603 -3.75 -21.03 -0.55
CA ALA A 603 -3.91 -21.93 0.58
C ALA A 603 -2.63 -22.01 1.42
N GLY A 604 -2.76 -22.05 2.73
CA GLY A 604 -1.70 -22.17 3.71
C GLY A 604 -1.91 -21.22 4.89
N GLU A 605 -1.29 -21.51 6.03
CA GLU A 605 -1.32 -20.64 7.20
C GLU A 605 -0.60 -19.32 6.92
N PRO A 606 -1.13 -18.17 7.40
CA PRO A 606 -0.37 -16.93 7.36
C PRO A 606 0.89 -17.09 8.22
N ALA A 607 2.01 -16.57 7.72
CA ALA A 607 3.28 -16.66 8.44
C ALA A 607 3.12 -16.17 9.88
N PRO A 608 3.59 -16.92 10.88
CA PRO A 608 3.51 -16.49 12.27
C PRO A 608 4.22 -15.14 12.42
N PHE A 609 3.58 -14.21 13.13
CA PHE A 609 4.14 -12.90 13.40
C PHE A 609 5.22 -13.02 14.47
N VAL A 610 6.39 -13.57 14.11
CA VAL A 610 7.57 -13.62 14.96
C VAL A 610 8.37 -12.35 14.74
N MET A 611 8.02 -11.27 15.41
CA MET A 611 8.79 -10.03 15.34
C MET A 611 8.93 -9.44 16.73
N GLU A 612 10.17 -9.39 17.22
CA GLU A 612 10.48 -8.53 18.36
C GLU A 612 10.21 -7.08 17.96
N LEU A 613 9.63 -6.33 18.88
CA LEU A 613 9.43 -4.91 18.70
C LEU A 613 10.79 -4.21 18.85
N PRO A 614 11.37 -3.62 17.79
CA PRO A 614 12.66 -2.92 17.91
C PRO A 614 12.52 -1.79 18.93
N ALA A 615 13.55 -1.52 19.74
CA ALA A 615 13.51 -0.40 20.68
C ALA A 615 13.21 0.91 19.95
N TYR A 616 12.38 1.78 20.56
CA TYR A 616 12.15 3.11 19.99
C TYR A 616 13.46 3.89 19.92
N HIS A 617 13.70 4.47 18.77
CA HIS A 617 14.82 5.38 18.56
C HIS A 617 14.38 6.56 17.70
N MET A 618 14.95 7.72 17.95
CA MET A 618 14.75 8.87 17.08
C MET A 618 15.52 8.62 15.78
N PRO A 619 14.83 8.59 14.63
CA PRO A 619 15.50 8.42 13.36
C PRO A 619 16.34 9.64 13.02
N THR A 620 17.46 9.44 12.32
CA THR A 620 18.26 10.54 11.82
C THR A 620 17.51 11.25 10.69
N PRO A 621 17.45 12.59 10.67
CA PRO A 621 16.75 13.33 9.61
C PRO A 621 17.20 12.94 8.19
N SER A 622 18.48 12.68 8.02
CA SER A 622 19.07 12.24 6.75
C SER A 622 18.44 10.94 6.23
N ASN A 623 18.22 9.95 7.11
CA ASN A 623 17.62 8.68 6.71
C ASN A 623 16.14 8.83 6.33
N VAL A 624 15.41 9.67 7.06
CA VAL A 624 13.99 9.94 6.77
C VAL A 624 13.84 10.67 5.43
N LEU A 625 14.61 11.74 5.23
CA LEU A 625 14.61 12.51 3.98
C LEU A 625 15.05 11.66 2.77
N ARG A 626 16.06 10.82 2.95
CA ARG A 626 16.50 9.91 1.89
C ARG A 626 15.41 8.89 1.53
N SER A 627 14.78 8.29 2.52
CA SER A 627 13.66 7.35 2.30
C SER A 627 12.48 8.02 1.61
N MET A 628 12.13 9.24 2.02
CA MET A 628 11.10 10.07 1.37
C MET A 628 11.45 10.30 -0.10
N TRP A 629 12.68 10.78 -0.38
CA TRP A 629 13.12 11.10 -1.73
C TRP A 629 13.20 9.89 -2.65
N GLU A 630 13.75 8.76 -2.18
CA GLU A 630 13.82 7.52 -2.96
C GLU A 630 12.42 7.02 -3.38
N ARG A 631 11.44 7.12 -2.47
CA ARG A 631 10.03 6.77 -2.77
C ARG A 631 9.40 7.78 -3.72
N GLY A 632 9.56 9.07 -3.48
CA GLY A 632 9.05 10.14 -4.32
C GLY A 632 9.63 10.11 -5.73
N TRP A 633 10.95 9.98 -5.87
CA TRP A 633 11.63 9.88 -7.17
C TRP A 633 11.20 8.63 -7.97
N SER A 634 11.05 7.51 -7.27
CA SER A 634 10.52 6.29 -7.90
C SER A 634 9.09 6.47 -8.43
N PHE A 635 8.28 7.27 -7.75
CA PHE A 635 6.93 7.65 -8.19
C PHE A 635 7.01 8.55 -9.43
N ILE A 636 7.71 9.68 -9.37
CA ILE A 636 7.85 10.66 -10.45
C ILE A 636 8.34 9.99 -11.74
N LYS A 637 9.41 9.19 -11.66
CA LYS A 637 10.01 8.55 -12.83
C LYS A 637 9.05 7.60 -13.54
N LYS A 638 8.23 6.87 -12.81
CA LYS A 638 7.34 5.83 -13.37
C LYS A 638 5.97 6.36 -13.72
N ALA A 639 5.38 7.18 -12.85
CA ALA A 639 4.11 7.81 -13.12
C ALA A 639 4.24 8.75 -14.33
N GLY A 640 5.27 9.60 -14.38
CA GLY A 640 5.51 10.53 -15.46
C GLY A 640 5.63 9.88 -16.84
N THR A 641 6.16 8.65 -16.95
CA THR A 641 6.26 7.99 -18.28
C THR A 641 4.97 7.31 -18.71
N ILE A 642 4.34 6.53 -17.82
CA ILE A 642 3.15 5.74 -18.17
C ILE A 642 1.92 6.64 -18.30
N ILE A 643 1.76 7.58 -17.37
CA ILE A 643 0.61 8.48 -17.38
C ILE A 643 0.71 9.44 -18.58
N LEU A 644 1.88 10.02 -18.82
CA LEU A 644 2.09 10.89 -19.97
C LEU A 644 1.71 10.20 -21.30
N LEU A 645 2.16 8.97 -21.52
CA LEU A 645 1.79 8.24 -22.71
C LEU A 645 0.28 7.98 -22.78
N SER A 646 -0.33 7.68 -21.64
CA SER A 646 -1.76 7.39 -21.55
C SER A 646 -2.60 8.64 -21.78
N THR A 647 -2.21 9.80 -21.24
CA THR A 647 -2.94 11.07 -21.44
C THR A 647 -2.85 11.52 -22.88
N ILE A 648 -1.71 11.39 -23.54
CA ILE A 648 -1.59 11.66 -24.99
C ILE A 648 -2.54 10.77 -25.80
N VAL A 649 -2.59 9.46 -25.51
CA VAL A 649 -3.49 8.53 -26.20
C VAL A 649 -4.96 8.88 -25.94
N VAL A 650 -5.32 9.18 -24.71
CA VAL A 650 -6.70 9.56 -24.36
C VAL A 650 -7.06 10.89 -25.02
N TRP A 651 -6.22 11.91 -24.91
CA TRP A 651 -6.44 13.20 -25.58
C TRP A 651 -6.67 13.00 -27.10
N PHE A 652 -5.77 12.27 -27.77
CA PHE A 652 -5.90 12.00 -29.21
C PHE A 652 -7.22 11.27 -29.54
N THR A 653 -7.58 10.26 -28.77
CA THR A 653 -8.83 9.49 -29.02
C THR A 653 -10.09 10.26 -28.66
N THR A 654 -10.01 11.27 -27.78
CA THR A 654 -11.12 12.14 -27.38
C THR A 654 -11.37 13.20 -28.44
N TYR A 655 -10.31 13.91 -28.87
CA TYR A 655 -10.47 15.06 -29.76
C TYR A 655 -10.35 14.73 -31.26
N PHE A 656 -10.05 13.50 -31.65
CA PHE A 656 -10.04 13.06 -33.04
C PHE A 656 -11.13 12.05 -33.34
N GLY A 657 -11.81 12.24 -34.48
CA GLY A 657 -12.90 11.38 -34.90
C GLY A 657 -13.12 11.35 -36.39
N PHE A 658 -14.08 10.53 -36.82
CA PHE A 658 -14.55 10.43 -38.20
C PHE A 658 -15.93 11.06 -38.28
N THR A 659 -16.01 12.22 -38.97
CA THR A 659 -17.21 12.91 -39.32
C THR A 659 -17.53 12.71 -40.81
N ASP A 660 -18.62 13.26 -41.30
CA ASP A 660 -18.97 13.23 -42.74
C ASP A 660 -17.92 13.93 -43.63
N ASP A 661 -17.18 14.90 -43.06
CA ASP A 661 -16.09 15.61 -43.71
C ASP A 661 -14.74 14.90 -43.68
N GLY A 662 -14.70 13.68 -43.12
CA GLY A 662 -13.48 12.87 -42.98
C GLY A 662 -12.91 12.83 -41.58
N PHE A 663 -11.63 12.47 -41.46
CA PHE A 663 -10.91 12.41 -40.21
C PHE A 663 -10.37 13.80 -39.84
N ARG A 664 -10.84 14.38 -38.73
CA ARG A 664 -10.40 15.68 -38.25
C ARG A 664 -10.42 15.80 -36.73
N MET A 665 -9.89 16.87 -36.21
CA MET A 665 -10.08 17.30 -34.83
C MET A 665 -11.54 17.76 -34.64
N LEU A 666 -12.15 17.37 -33.54
CA LEU A 666 -13.53 17.60 -33.19
C LEU A 666 -13.63 18.79 -32.23
N SER A 667 -14.70 19.57 -32.35
CA SER A 667 -15.13 20.52 -31.34
C SER A 667 -15.80 19.80 -30.17
N GLU A 668 -15.98 20.47 -29.05
CA GLU A 668 -16.58 19.89 -27.82
C GLU A 668 -17.99 19.34 -28.08
N ASP A 669 -18.78 20.00 -28.95
CA ASP A 669 -20.12 19.55 -29.31
C ASP A 669 -20.14 18.25 -30.15
N GLU A 670 -19.03 17.90 -30.80
CA GLU A 670 -18.90 16.75 -31.70
C GLU A 670 -18.24 15.53 -31.08
N LEU A 671 -17.94 15.55 -29.77
CA LEU A 671 -17.23 14.47 -29.05
C LEU A 671 -17.93 13.10 -29.16
N SER A 672 -19.23 13.08 -29.48
CA SER A 672 -19.96 11.83 -29.75
C SER A 672 -19.44 11.08 -30.99
N SER A 673 -18.78 11.76 -31.92
CA SER A 673 -18.16 11.20 -33.14
C SER A 673 -16.71 10.78 -32.94
N SER A 674 -16.14 11.00 -31.73
CA SER A 674 -14.75 10.70 -31.39
C SER A 674 -14.42 9.19 -31.47
N ILE A 675 -13.12 8.90 -31.62
CA ILE A 675 -12.64 7.50 -31.56
C ILE A 675 -13.00 6.88 -30.24
N LEU A 676 -12.83 7.63 -29.13
CA LEU A 676 -13.11 7.16 -27.79
C LEU A 676 -14.60 6.87 -27.57
N ALA A 677 -15.49 7.70 -28.12
CA ALA A 677 -16.94 7.45 -28.10
C ALA A 677 -17.33 6.18 -28.88
N LYS A 678 -16.71 5.97 -30.06
CA LYS A 678 -16.94 4.74 -30.86
C LYS A 678 -16.44 3.48 -30.10
N VAL A 679 -15.29 3.55 -29.46
CA VAL A 679 -14.77 2.48 -28.61
C VAL A 679 -15.70 2.27 -27.40
N GLY A 680 -16.13 3.35 -26.74
CA GLY A 680 -17.10 3.31 -25.65
C GLY A 680 -18.39 2.61 -26.03
N ASN A 681 -18.98 2.98 -27.17
CA ASN A 681 -20.19 2.34 -27.72
C ASN A 681 -19.97 0.85 -28.01
N ALA A 682 -18.81 0.47 -28.57
CA ALA A 682 -18.50 -0.91 -28.92
C ALA A 682 -18.46 -1.85 -27.70
N ILE A 683 -18.10 -1.34 -26.52
CA ILE A 683 -17.98 -2.12 -25.28
C ILE A 683 -19.07 -1.82 -24.24
N ALA A 684 -19.89 -0.78 -24.44
CA ALA A 684 -20.96 -0.38 -23.52
C ALA A 684 -21.95 -1.51 -23.18
N TRP A 685 -22.18 -2.44 -24.11
CA TRP A 685 -23.04 -3.61 -23.91
C TRP A 685 -22.58 -4.51 -22.73
N ILE A 686 -21.28 -4.50 -22.41
CA ILE A 686 -20.73 -5.26 -21.28
C ILE A 686 -21.30 -4.74 -19.96
N PHE A 687 -21.56 -3.43 -19.89
CA PHE A 687 -22.04 -2.76 -18.68
C PHE A 687 -23.59 -2.64 -18.61
N MET A 688 -24.30 -3.02 -19.66
CA MET A 688 -25.77 -3.10 -19.64
C MET A 688 -26.34 -3.88 -18.45
N PRO A 689 -25.81 -5.08 -18.09
CA PRO A 689 -26.29 -5.81 -16.92
C PRO A 689 -26.10 -5.09 -15.58
N LEU A 690 -25.16 -4.13 -15.53
CA LEU A 690 -24.89 -3.30 -14.36
C LEU A 690 -25.82 -2.08 -14.29
N GLY A 691 -26.58 -1.83 -15.36
CA GLY A 691 -27.58 -0.77 -15.44
C GLY A 691 -27.15 0.54 -16.10
N TRP A 692 -25.88 0.65 -16.54
CA TRP A 692 -25.31 1.87 -17.14
C TRP A 692 -24.52 1.56 -18.44
N GLY A 693 -25.20 0.93 -19.39
CA GLY A 693 -24.65 0.57 -20.70
C GLY A 693 -24.65 1.71 -21.71
N ASN A 694 -24.43 2.96 -21.31
CA ASN A 694 -24.22 4.10 -22.19
C ASN A 694 -22.72 4.34 -22.45
N TRP A 695 -22.40 5.00 -23.55
CA TRP A 695 -21.02 5.21 -23.96
C TRP A 695 -20.30 6.21 -23.04
N GLN A 696 -21.00 7.23 -22.53
CA GLN A 696 -20.45 8.26 -21.65
C GLN A 696 -19.91 7.64 -20.36
N ALA A 697 -20.72 6.88 -19.62
CA ALA A 697 -20.32 6.17 -18.42
C ALA A 697 -19.19 5.15 -18.69
N THR A 698 -19.24 4.50 -19.85
CA THR A 698 -18.21 3.56 -20.27
C THR A 698 -16.87 4.27 -20.49
N VAL A 699 -16.89 5.40 -21.21
CA VAL A 699 -15.70 6.23 -21.45
C VAL A 699 -15.15 6.76 -20.13
N ALA A 700 -15.99 7.30 -19.24
CA ALA A 700 -15.58 7.78 -17.93
C ALA A 700 -14.92 6.67 -17.08
N SER A 701 -15.41 5.42 -17.17
CA SER A 701 -14.78 4.28 -16.51
C SER A 701 -13.40 3.93 -17.12
N ILE A 702 -13.21 4.10 -18.42
CA ILE A 702 -11.94 3.85 -19.12
C ILE A 702 -10.93 4.95 -18.77
N THR A 703 -11.31 6.23 -18.85
CA THR A 703 -10.45 7.35 -18.49
C THR A 703 -10.05 7.28 -17.01
N GLY A 704 -10.96 6.82 -16.15
CA GLY A 704 -10.68 6.52 -14.74
C GLY A 704 -9.66 5.40 -14.49
N LEU A 705 -9.23 4.62 -15.49
CA LEU A 705 -8.08 3.73 -15.39
C LEU A 705 -6.75 4.50 -15.56
N VAL A 706 -6.75 5.61 -16.27
CA VAL A 706 -5.57 6.47 -16.40
C VAL A 706 -5.31 7.13 -15.05
N ALA A 707 -6.28 7.89 -14.57
CA ALA A 707 -6.30 8.51 -13.25
C ALA A 707 -7.76 8.56 -12.75
N LYS A 708 -7.98 8.28 -11.46
CA LYS A 708 -9.36 8.15 -10.94
C LYS A 708 -10.10 9.49 -10.86
N GLU A 709 -9.39 10.57 -10.67
CA GLU A 709 -9.90 11.94 -10.75
C GLU A 709 -10.44 12.30 -12.13
N ASN A 710 -9.87 11.74 -13.20
CA ASN A 710 -10.34 11.98 -14.57
C ASN A 710 -11.79 11.51 -14.81
N ILE A 711 -12.37 10.70 -13.93
CA ILE A 711 -13.80 10.33 -14.03
C ILE A 711 -14.65 11.58 -13.89
N VAL A 712 -14.33 12.48 -12.95
CA VAL A 712 -15.08 13.72 -12.70
C VAL A 712 -15.00 14.64 -13.92
N GLY A 713 -13.77 14.95 -14.38
CA GLY A 713 -13.58 15.78 -15.57
C GLY A 713 -14.22 15.19 -16.82
N THR A 714 -14.11 13.88 -17.04
CA THR A 714 -14.77 13.23 -18.20
C THR A 714 -16.29 13.28 -18.11
N LEU A 715 -16.87 13.07 -16.93
CA LEU A 715 -18.32 13.20 -16.73
C LEU A 715 -18.75 14.66 -16.88
N GLY A 716 -17.96 15.63 -16.40
CA GLY A 716 -18.18 17.06 -16.60
C GLY A 716 -18.29 17.41 -18.09
N ILE A 717 -17.29 17.01 -18.88
CA ILE A 717 -17.29 17.27 -20.34
C ILE A 717 -18.43 16.53 -21.06
N LEU A 718 -18.66 15.26 -20.77
CA LEU A 718 -19.63 14.43 -21.51
C LEU A 718 -21.10 14.64 -21.11
N TYR A 719 -21.35 15.19 -19.92
CA TYR A 719 -22.68 15.56 -19.43
C TYR A 719 -22.84 17.08 -19.25
N GLY A 720 -21.78 17.85 -19.52
CA GLY A 720 -21.86 19.31 -19.68
C GLY A 720 -22.50 19.66 -21.03
N GLY A 721 -22.82 20.91 -21.18
CA GLY A 721 -23.43 21.45 -22.43
C GLY A 721 -24.96 21.45 -22.40
N GLY A 722 -25.54 22.57 -22.87
CA GLY A 722 -26.98 22.84 -22.85
C GLY A 722 -27.42 23.62 -21.61
N ASP A 723 -28.74 23.90 -21.54
CA ASP A 723 -29.32 24.70 -20.44
C ASP A 723 -29.39 23.98 -19.08
N ALA A 724 -29.04 22.68 -19.01
CA ALA A 724 -29.09 21.88 -17.78
C ALA A 724 -27.68 21.68 -17.24
N THR A 725 -27.56 21.77 -15.91
CA THR A 725 -26.27 21.56 -15.24
C THR A 725 -25.78 20.13 -15.36
N VAL A 726 -24.46 19.90 -15.24
CA VAL A 726 -23.83 18.57 -15.24
C VAL A 726 -24.52 17.61 -14.26
N TYR A 727 -24.86 18.10 -13.05
CA TYR A 727 -25.54 17.32 -12.03
C TYR A 727 -26.95 16.90 -12.44
N GLN A 728 -27.70 17.78 -13.09
CA GLN A 728 -29.05 17.48 -13.59
C GLN A 728 -29.00 16.45 -14.73
N ASN A 729 -28.05 16.58 -15.63
CA ASN A 729 -27.87 15.65 -16.75
C ASN A 729 -27.44 14.25 -16.23
N ILE A 730 -26.57 14.18 -15.22
CA ILE A 730 -26.20 12.92 -14.56
C ILE A 730 -27.42 12.33 -13.84
N ALA A 731 -28.21 13.14 -13.13
CA ALA A 731 -29.42 12.67 -12.44
C ALA A 731 -30.49 12.12 -13.42
N GLN A 732 -30.57 12.64 -14.63
CA GLN A 732 -31.43 12.10 -15.68
C GLN A 732 -30.88 10.80 -16.28
N ALA A 733 -29.55 10.70 -16.46
CA ALA A 733 -28.90 9.53 -17.05
C ALA A 733 -28.84 8.33 -16.10
N PHE A 734 -28.80 8.55 -14.80
CA PHE A 734 -28.66 7.51 -13.78
C PHE A 734 -29.83 7.52 -12.81
N THR A 735 -30.38 6.36 -12.53
CA THR A 735 -31.27 6.18 -11.36
C THR A 735 -30.41 5.96 -10.11
N GLY A 736 -30.96 6.13 -8.89
CA GLY A 736 -30.22 5.87 -7.66
C GLY A 736 -29.54 4.50 -7.61
N ILE A 737 -30.18 3.46 -8.15
CA ILE A 737 -29.63 2.09 -8.19
C ILE A 737 -28.50 1.99 -9.22
N THR A 738 -28.68 2.53 -10.41
CA THR A 738 -27.67 2.44 -11.48
C THR A 738 -26.46 3.32 -11.18
N GLY A 739 -26.66 4.49 -10.60
CA GLY A 739 -25.59 5.36 -10.13
C GLY A 739 -24.78 4.76 -8.98
N TYR A 740 -25.45 4.09 -8.04
CA TYR A 740 -24.74 3.37 -6.98
C TYR A 740 -23.96 2.14 -7.50
N SER A 741 -24.51 1.43 -8.49
CA SER A 741 -23.81 0.37 -9.20
C SER A 741 -22.55 0.89 -9.92
N PHE A 742 -22.66 2.05 -10.59
CA PHE A 742 -21.55 2.72 -11.26
C PHE A 742 -20.46 3.15 -10.26
N LEU A 743 -20.87 3.75 -9.14
CA LEU A 743 -19.98 4.14 -8.06
C LEU A 743 -19.18 2.93 -7.53
N VAL A 744 -19.87 1.84 -7.19
CA VAL A 744 -19.21 0.67 -6.60
C VAL A 744 -18.31 -0.05 -7.61
N PHE A 745 -18.70 -0.10 -8.88
CA PHE A 745 -17.83 -0.65 -9.93
C PHE A 745 -16.50 0.13 -10.02
N ASN A 746 -16.56 1.45 -10.14
CA ASN A 746 -15.37 2.30 -10.26
C ASN A 746 -14.54 2.36 -8.96
N LEU A 747 -15.19 2.12 -7.82
CA LEU A 747 -14.52 1.97 -6.54
C LEU A 747 -13.65 0.71 -6.47
N LEU A 748 -14.21 -0.45 -6.87
CA LEU A 748 -13.60 -1.76 -6.69
C LEU A 748 -12.81 -2.27 -7.91
N CYS A 749 -13.00 -1.71 -9.11
CA CYS A 749 -12.28 -2.13 -10.32
C CYS A 749 -10.77 -1.84 -10.21
N ALA A 750 -10.03 -2.24 -11.23
CA ALA A 750 -8.58 -2.00 -11.30
C ALA A 750 -8.24 -0.54 -10.99
N PRO A 751 -7.16 -0.27 -10.24
CA PRO A 751 -6.75 1.08 -9.88
C PRO A 751 -6.16 1.82 -11.10
N CYS A 752 -5.74 3.07 -10.91
CA CYS A 752 -5.09 3.87 -11.95
C CYS A 752 -3.82 3.20 -12.51
N PHE A 753 -3.41 3.57 -13.72
CA PHE A 753 -2.25 2.98 -14.39
C PHE A 753 -0.96 3.08 -13.58
N ALA A 754 -0.77 4.15 -12.82
CA ALA A 754 0.38 4.27 -11.92
C ALA A 754 0.38 3.18 -10.83
N ALA A 755 -0.78 2.88 -10.26
CA ALA A 755 -0.93 1.79 -9.28
C ALA A 755 -0.81 0.41 -9.95
N ILE A 756 -1.32 0.23 -11.18
CA ILE A 756 -1.08 -0.99 -11.98
C ILE A 756 0.42 -1.19 -12.23
N GLY A 757 1.16 -0.11 -12.52
CA GLY A 757 2.62 -0.13 -12.61
C GLY A 757 3.30 -0.58 -11.31
N ALA A 758 2.79 -0.14 -10.15
CA ALA A 758 3.25 -0.62 -8.85
C ALA A 758 2.91 -2.11 -8.63
N ILE A 759 1.69 -2.55 -8.98
CA ILE A 759 1.30 -3.97 -8.94
C ILE A 759 2.27 -4.81 -9.78
N LYS A 760 2.54 -4.41 -11.04
CA LYS A 760 3.48 -5.12 -11.93
C LYS A 760 4.86 -5.27 -11.31
N ARG A 761 5.35 -4.24 -10.64
CA ARG A 761 6.67 -4.25 -9.99
C ARG A 761 6.70 -5.17 -8.77
N GLU A 762 5.70 -5.07 -7.89
CA GLU A 762 5.68 -5.83 -6.63
C GLU A 762 5.27 -7.31 -6.84
N MET A 763 4.50 -7.60 -7.90
CA MET A 763 4.16 -8.99 -8.29
C MET A 763 5.33 -9.72 -8.98
N THR A 764 6.32 -9.01 -9.53
CA THR A 764 7.49 -9.54 -10.25
C THR A 764 7.18 -10.52 -11.40
N SER A 765 5.90 -10.70 -11.74
CA SER A 765 5.42 -11.64 -12.76
C SER A 765 4.25 -11.06 -13.55
N ALA A 766 4.36 -11.05 -14.87
CA ALA A 766 3.29 -10.59 -15.75
C ALA A 766 1.99 -11.41 -15.57
N LYS A 767 2.11 -12.73 -15.35
CA LYS A 767 0.96 -13.63 -15.10
C LYS A 767 0.19 -13.19 -13.84
N TRP A 768 0.87 -12.91 -12.75
CA TRP A 768 0.24 -12.48 -11.51
C TRP A 768 -0.32 -11.06 -11.59
N THR A 769 0.33 -10.19 -12.36
CA THR A 769 -0.18 -8.84 -12.62
C THR A 769 -1.52 -8.88 -13.35
N TRP A 770 -1.60 -9.61 -14.45
CA TRP A 770 -2.86 -9.77 -15.21
C TRP A 770 -3.94 -10.47 -14.39
N PHE A 771 -3.56 -11.46 -13.59
CA PHE A 771 -4.50 -12.13 -12.68
C PHE A 771 -5.06 -11.16 -11.64
N ALA A 772 -4.23 -10.29 -11.06
CA ALA A 772 -4.67 -9.28 -10.09
C ALA A 772 -5.67 -8.30 -10.72
N ILE A 773 -5.37 -7.77 -11.91
CA ILE A 773 -6.24 -6.84 -12.64
C ILE A 773 -7.57 -7.52 -13.01
N ALA A 774 -7.51 -8.72 -13.57
CA ALA A 774 -8.70 -9.48 -13.94
C ALA A 774 -9.58 -9.82 -12.72
N TYR A 775 -8.96 -10.16 -11.60
CA TYR A 775 -9.66 -10.42 -10.34
C TYR A 775 -10.37 -9.17 -9.82
N GLN A 776 -9.69 -8.02 -9.78
CA GLN A 776 -10.26 -6.76 -9.31
C GLN A 776 -11.44 -6.32 -10.19
N CYS A 777 -11.27 -6.33 -11.52
CA CYS A 777 -12.35 -5.97 -12.45
C CYS A 777 -13.52 -6.97 -12.36
N GLY A 778 -13.23 -8.27 -12.30
CA GLY A 778 -14.27 -9.31 -12.21
C GLY A 778 -15.05 -9.23 -10.89
N PHE A 779 -14.35 -9.01 -9.76
CA PHE A 779 -14.98 -8.85 -8.46
C PHE A 779 -15.86 -7.59 -8.42
N ALA A 780 -15.36 -6.45 -8.93
CA ALA A 780 -16.11 -5.20 -9.05
C ALA A 780 -17.37 -5.40 -9.91
N TYR A 781 -17.25 -6.10 -11.03
CA TYR A 781 -18.35 -6.40 -11.93
C TYR A 781 -19.44 -7.22 -11.24
N VAL A 782 -19.05 -8.28 -10.52
CA VAL A 782 -20.00 -9.14 -9.79
C VAL A 782 -20.75 -8.37 -8.71
N ILE A 783 -20.04 -7.55 -7.92
CA ILE A 783 -20.68 -6.74 -6.86
C ILE A 783 -21.64 -5.71 -7.46
N ALA A 784 -21.21 -4.98 -8.49
CA ALA A 784 -22.04 -3.99 -9.17
C ALA A 784 -23.29 -4.61 -9.83
N LEU A 785 -23.13 -5.81 -10.44
CA LEU A 785 -24.24 -6.59 -10.98
C LEU A 785 -25.27 -6.94 -9.90
N MET A 786 -24.80 -7.44 -8.75
CA MET A 786 -25.69 -7.76 -7.63
C MET A 786 -26.43 -6.53 -7.13
N ILE A 787 -25.77 -5.39 -6.98
CA ILE A 787 -26.40 -4.13 -6.56
C ILE A 787 -27.51 -3.72 -7.54
N ASN A 788 -27.23 -3.71 -8.85
CA ASN A 788 -28.22 -3.32 -9.84
C ASN A 788 -29.41 -4.29 -9.89
N GLN A 789 -29.15 -5.60 -9.96
CA GLN A 789 -30.23 -6.59 -10.13
C GLN A 789 -31.09 -6.74 -8.88
N PHE A 790 -30.48 -6.70 -7.68
CA PHE A 790 -31.25 -6.73 -6.43
C PHE A 790 -31.95 -5.38 -6.17
N GLY A 791 -31.35 -4.25 -6.55
CA GLY A 791 -32.00 -2.96 -6.48
C GLY A 791 -33.25 -2.91 -7.37
N LYS A 792 -33.16 -3.40 -8.59
CA LYS A 792 -34.29 -3.50 -9.53
C LYS A 792 -35.42 -4.41 -9.06
N LEU A 793 -35.12 -5.38 -8.18
CA LEU A 793 -36.17 -6.22 -7.57
C LEU A 793 -37.12 -5.38 -6.70
N PHE A 794 -36.63 -4.33 -6.03
CA PHE A 794 -37.45 -3.42 -5.21
C PHE A 794 -38.23 -2.41 -6.06
N THR A 795 -37.80 -2.10 -7.29
CA THR A 795 -38.45 -1.14 -8.19
C THR A 795 -39.36 -1.77 -9.24
N GLY A 796 -39.44 -3.10 -9.27
CA GLY A 796 -40.36 -3.84 -10.16
C GLY A 796 -39.87 -4.06 -11.60
N ASN A 797 -38.73 -3.50 -12.01
CA ASN A 797 -38.13 -3.61 -13.35
C ASN A 797 -37.09 -4.74 -13.43
N VAL A 798 -37.51 -5.98 -13.22
CA VAL A 798 -36.62 -7.12 -13.08
C VAL A 798 -36.30 -7.77 -14.43
N SER A 799 -35.01 -7.89 -14.76
CA SER A 799 -34.54 -8.83 -15.78
C SER A 799 -34.38 -10.23 -15.17
N VAL A 800 -35.20 -11.17 -15.57
CA VAL A 800 -35.16 -12.55 -15.06
C VAL A 800 -33.77 -13.15 -15.25
N VAL A 801 -33.14 -12.95 -16.43
CA VAL A 801 -31.79 -13.44 -16.72
C VAL A 801 -30.75 -12.78 -15.81
N GLY A 802 -30.81 -11.45 -15.64
CA GLY A 802 -29.91 -10.72 -14.76
C GLY A 802 -30.03 -11.15 -13.30
N LEU A 803 -31.24 -11.38 -12.81
CA LEU A 803 -31.50 -11.86 -11.46
C LEU A 803 -30.91 -13.26 -11.21
N ILE A 804 -31.04 -14.18 -12.17
CA ILE A 804 -30.45 -15.53 -12.10
C ILE A 804 -28.92 -15.43 -11.95
N PHE A 805 -28.27 -14.59 -12.75
CA PHE A 805 -26.82 -14.37 -12.62
C PHE A 805 -26.42 -13.72 -11.28
N ALA A 806 -27.20 -12.76 -10.81
CA ALA A 806 -26.95 -12.12 -9.50
C ALA A 806 -27.11 -13.11 -8.34
N LEU A 807 -28.16 -13.98 -8.37
CA LEU A 807 -28.36 -15.04 -7.38
C LEU A 807 -27.25 -16.11 -7.46
N ALA A 808 -26.84 -16.50 -8.65
CA ALA A 808 -25.72 -17.43 -8.84
C ALA A 808 -24.40 -16.85 -8.29
N ALA A 809 -24.15 -15.56 -8.54
CA ALA A 809 -22.99 -14.85 -8.01
C ALA A 809 -23.02 -14.76 -6.47
N LEU A 810 -24.17 -14.41 -5.89
CA LEU A 810 -24.34 -14.38 -4.44
C LEU A 810 -24.15 -15.77 -3.82
N ALA A 811 -24.76 -16.81 -4.41
CA ALA A 811 -24.62 -18.19 -3.98
C ALA A 811 -23.14 -18.65 -4.06
N PHE A 812 -22.43 -18.25 -5.12
CA PHE A 812 -20.99 -18.54 -5.27
C PHE A 812 -20.15 -17.84 -4.19
N ILE A 813 -20.41 -16.55 -3.91
CA ILE A 813 -19.71 -15.81 -2.84
C ILE A 813 -19.99 -16.47 -1.49
N ILE A 814 -21.26 -16.74 -1.17
CA ILE A 814 -21.64 -17.40 0.10
C ILE A 814 -20.97 -18.79 0.18
N TYR A 815 -21.02 -19.58 -0.89
CA TYR A 815 -20.35 -20.88 -0.94
C TYR A 815 -18.85 -20.74 -0.64
N MET A 816 -18.15 -19.78 -1.26
CA MET A 816 -16.74 -19.54 -1.02
C MET A 816 -16.45 -19.03 0.40
N LEU A 817 -17.36 -18.27 1.00
CA LEU A 817 -17.22 -17.78 2.38
C LEU A 817 -17.48 -18.88 3.42
N VAL A 818 -18.45 -19.77 3.17
CA VAL A 818 -18.87 -20.81 4.12
C VAL A 818 -18.12 -22.13 3.92
N ARG A 819 -17.66 -22.42 2.68
CA ARG A 819 -16.91 -23.64 2.39
C ARG A 819 -15.80 -23.83 3.42
N PRO A 820 -15.80 -24.98 4.17
CA PRO A 820 -14.72 -25.26 5.09
C PRO A 820 -13.41 -25.36 4.29
N TYR A 821 -12.41 -24.64 4.76
CA TYR A 821 -11.06 -24.78 4.22
C TYR A 821 -10.59 -26.19 4.58
N LYS A 822 -10.44 -27.03 3.57
CA LYS A 822 -9.73 -28.30 3.71
C LYS A 822 -8.25 -27.98 3.51
N GLU A 823 -7.61 -27.56 4.55
CA GLU A 823 -6.17 -27.67 4.64
C GLU A 823 -5.82 -29.16 4.43
N ALA A 824 -4.72 -29.41 3.77
CA ALA A 824 -4.14 -30.74 3.77
C ALA A 824 -3.56 -30.98 5.18
N THR A 825 -4.44 -31.07 6.17
CA THR A 825 -4.12 -31.29 7.58
C THR A 825 -3.73 -32.72 7.88
N LYS A 826 -3.64 -33.58 6.85
CA LYS A 826 -3.20 -34.97 6.96
C LYS A 826 -1.91 -35.15 6.17
N LEU A 827 -0.88 -35.71 6.81
CA LEU A 827 0.38 -36.11 6.17
C LEU A 827 0.15 -36.85 4.85
N THR A 828 -0.87 -37.72 4.82
CA THR A 828 -1.25 -38.52 3.65
C THR A 828 -1.84 -37.71 2.48
N ALA A 829 -2.31 -36.47 2.73
CA ALA A 829 -2.88 -35.62 1.66
C ALA A 829 -1.81 -34.87 0.86
N ASN A 830 -0.61 -34.72 1.43
CA ASN A 830 0.49 -33.99 0.82
C ASN A 830 1.42 -34.87 -0.02
N VAL A 831 1.37 -36.17 0.18
CA VAL A 831 2.12 -37.13 -0.63
C VAL A 831 1.36 -37.34 -1.93
N LYS A 832 1.74 -36.69 -3.01
CA LYS A 832 1.32 -37.10 -4.36
C LYS A 832 1.95 -38.45 -4.64
N THR A 833 1.15 -39.47 -4.59
CA THR A 833 1.52 -40.75 -5.23
C THR A 833 1.79 -40.48 -6.72
N LYS A 834 3.05 -40.62 -7.12
CA LYS A 834 3.44 -40.71 -8.53
C LYS A 834 2.89 -41.98 -9.11
#